data_9b9f95e1eb8f9170dc7a92ab372bd5d0
#
_entry.id   9b9f95e1eb8f9170dc7a92ab372bd5d0
#
_cell.length_a   1.000
_cell.length_b   1.000
_cell.length_c   1.000
_cell.angle_alpha   90.00
_cell.angle_beta   90.00
_cell.angle_gamma   90.00
#
_symmetry.space_group_name_H-M   'P 1'
#
loop_
_entity.id
_entity.type
_entity.pdbx_description
1 polymer ?
#
loop_
_entity_poly.entity_id
_entity_poly.type
_entity_poly.pdbx_seq_one_letter_code
_entity_poly.pdbx_strand_id
1 'polypeptide(L)'
;MRVFVIWIFLRLFSLRNGAAGQGQSTPAICSSSCSCDEDGGADCSGKGLTTVPTGLSAFTYYLDISMNNITELPAFVFKNFPYLEELRLAGNDLSFIHPDALSGLHQLKVLMLQNNQLKTVPNTAIKNLYSLQSLRLDANHITTVPEDSFEGLQQLRHLWLDDNSLTEVPVGPMRHQANLQALTLALNRITHIPNNAFANLSSLVVLHLHNNRIKEIGESCFTGLENLETLDLNFNNLMTFPEAIQALPKLKELGFHSNDIAAVPEGAFHKNPLLRTIHLYDNPLSFVGTSAFQNLSDLHSLMLRGASMMQEFPCLTGTNNLESLTLTGTKIAAVPVELCEDLKVLRTLDLSYNEIEELPSFQGCLKLQEISLQHNHIQQIDRDTFQGLSALRLLDLSRNEMKTIHRDAFLYLTVLTNLDLSLNSLTSIPTTGLSSLNQLKLTGNLQMKNVFTAKSLPKLRSVSVPYAYQCCAFVGCDSSTSSTDEENIKKVTGGEDVERISMVMHCSPSPGAFKPCEHLLGSWMIRLTVWFICLVALIFNTLVLAATFSRRALALSPARLLVGLLALTNLLTGVYVGVLTVLDAATWGSFAEFGVWWETGVGCRATGALAVFSSEWAVLLLPLAAVERSVAVRGLLGKTISPRRSSERGFGDRRFALAAALLGLLAAAAACLPLFSTSDPSASPLCLPFSGGEGPALGVTVALVLLNALAYLFTAAVYTQLYCGLGRVELADQEQAGAVRHVAWLIFTNCIFFCPVAAFSFAPLLARSGTAGGPEIAKSVTLIFFPLPACLNPVLYVFFSPAFREDWLRLRGHGAVARGMKAGQCAGRSGVVDGDGDSSTRLGYDCGVYSQLCGETGMCERCQVALHARTSSSSTSVCRHLVKSHSCPTLSAGATAGQRTEGYWADSGTLSAQSEYADEGDSFVSDSSDQVQACGRACFCQSRGLPLVHYAYNIPRIKD
;
A
#
# COMPACT_ATOMS: atom_id res chain seq x y z
N MET A 1 17.46 34.34 17.51
CA MET A 1 17.71 35.11 18.75
C MET A 1 18.19 36.56 18.54
N ARG A 2 18.94 36.90 17.51
CA ARG A 2 19.37 38.31 17.28
C ARG A 2 18.29 39.22 16.66
N VAL A 3 17.32 38.66 15.94
CA VAL A 3 16.25 39.44 15.30
C VAL A 3 15.13 39.79 16.30
N PHE A 4 14.90 38.96 17.31
CA PHE A 4 13.89 39.21 18.36
C PHE A 4 14.27 40.31 19.33
N VAL A 5 15.55 40.53 19.56
CA VAL A 5 16.04 41.59 20.47
C VAL A 5 15.95 42.98 19.84
N ILE A 6 16.08 43.07 18.51
CA ILE A 6 15.95 44.33 17.77
C ILE A 6 14.46 44.78 17.72
N TRP A 7 13.52 43.87 17.71
CA TRP A 7 12.10 44.17 17.70
C TRP A 7 11.57 44.67 19.05
N ILE A 8 12.15 44.17 20.14
CA ILE A 8 11.84 44.66 21.51
C ILE A 8 12.47 46.02 21.78
N PHE A 9 13.65 46.30 21.23
CA PHE A 9 14.26 47.63 21.35
C PHE A 9 13.56 48.71 20.58
N LEU A 10 12.99 48.41 19.39
CA LEU A 10 12.21 49.36 18.60
C LEU A 10 10.85 49.67 19.26
N ARG A 11 10.23 48.73 19.95
CA ARG A 11 9.00 48.98 20.70
C ARG A 11 9.18 49.75 22.02
N LEU A 12 10.36 49.71 22.64
CA LEU A 12 10.66 50.46 23.88
C LEU A 12 11.09 51.91 23.58
N PHE A 13 11.50 52.25 22.35
CA PHE A 13 11.85 53.62 21.99
C PHE A 13 10.60 54.45 21.53
N SER A 14 9.48 53.82 21.12
CA SER A 14 8.26 54.55 20.79
C SER A 14 7.35 54.85 22.00
N LEU A 15 7.74 54.48 23.20
CA LEU A 15 6.97 54.77 24.43
C LEU A 15 7.51 55.96 25.28
N ARG A 16 8.44 56.75 24.73
CA ARG A 16 9.05 57.86 25.53
C ARG A 16 9.00 59.25 24.90
N ASN A 17 8.16 59.47 23.90
CA ASN A 17 7.85 60.82 23.40
C ASN A 17 6.35 60.99 23.27
N GLY A 18 5.68 61.07 24.40
CA GLY A 18 4.30 61.48 24.50
C GLY A 18 4.25 62.76 25.33
N ALA A 19 4.31 63.88 24.68
CA ALA A 19 3.69 65.13 25.19
C ALA A 19 3.62 66.23 24.09
N ALA A 20 2.39 66.62 23.84
CA ALA A 20 1.99 67.92 23.33
C ALA A 20 2.15 68.24 21.82
N GLY A 21 1.06 68.11 21.17
CA GLY A 21 0.75 68.68 19.86
C GLY A 21 -0.66 68.29 19.48
N GLN A 22 -1.68 68.99 20.00
CA GLN A 22 -3.05 68.93 19.50
C GLN A 22 -3.08 69.47 18.07
N GLY A 23 -2.81 68.59 17.09
CA GLY A 23 -3.26 68.81 15.73
C GLY A 23 -4.57 67.98 15.60
N GLN A 24 -5.68 68.62 15.31
CA GLN A 24 -6.92 67.97 14.94
C GLN A 24 -6.67 67.07 13.70
N SER A 25 -6.37 65.81 13.90
CA SER A 25 -6.53 64.82 12.87
C SER A 25 -8.02 64.63 12.69
N THR A 26 -8.54 65.05 11.56
CA THR A 26 -9.86 64.60 11.10
C THR A 26 -9.90 63.09 11.18
N PRO A 27 -10.91 62.45 11.82
CA PRO A 27 -10.98 60.99 11.88
C PRO A 27 -10.96 60.45 10.47
N ALA A 28 -10.04 59.55 10.18
CA ALA A 28 -10.00 58.83 8.91
C ALA A 28 -11.38 58.17 8.71
N ILE A 29 -12.14 58.64 7.72
CA ILE A 29 -13.49 58.12 7.46
C ILE A 29 -13.28 56.74 6.85
N CYS A 30 -13.57 55.70 7.63
CA CYS A 30 -13.53 54.29 7.21
C CYS A 30 -14.96 53.76 7.14
N SER A 31 -15.29 53.10 6.06
CA SER A 31 -16.57 52.39 5.90
C SER A 31 -16.69 51.25 6.93
N SER A 32 -17.88 51.05 7.46
CA SER A 32 -18.13 49.94 8.43
C SER A 32 -17.86 48.55 7.87
N SER A 33 -17.78 48.43 6.56
CA SER A 33 -17.48 47.15 5.88
C SER A 33 -16.01 46.97 5.54
N CYS A 34 -15.13 47.87 5.95
CA CYS A 34 -13.72 47.87 5.59
C CYS A 34 -12.82 48.00 6.84
N SER A 35 -11.60 47.56 6.70
CA SER A 35 -10.51 47.79 7.62
C SER A 35 -9.57 48.83 6.99
N CYS A 36 -9.41 50.00 7.62
CA CYS A 36 -8.54 51.05 7.10
C CYS A 36 -7.30 51.21 7.96
N ASP A 37 -6.16 51.43 7.31
CA ASP A 37 -4.91 51.70 7.98
C ASP A 37 -4.65 53.21 8.16
N GLU A 38 -3.66 53.57 8.99
CA GLU A 38 -3.32 55.00 9.25
C GLU A 38 -2.67 55.66 8.03
N ASP A 39 -2.14 54.90 7.10
CA ASP A 39 -1.42 55.35 5.89
C ASP A 39 -2.37 55.60 4.70
N GLY A 40 -3.69 55.27 4.82
CA GLY A 40 -4.70 55.50 3.80
C GLY A 40 -4.99 54.25 2.91
N GLY A 41 -4.66 53.08 3.36
CA GLY A 41 -5.09 51.81 2.78
C GLY A 41 -6.48 51.42 3.28
N ALA A 42 -7.29 50.77 2.45
CA ALA A 42 -8.61 50.25 2.78
C ALA A 42 -8.77 48.80 2.28
N ASP A 43 -8.89 47.87 3.20
CA ASP A 43 -9.17 46.46 2.94
C ASP A 43 -10.66 46.18 3.23
N CYS A 44 -11.40 45.91 2.18
CA CYS A 44 -12.81 45.55 2.19
C CYS A 44 -13.04 44.16 1.58
N SER A 45 -12.01 43.33 1.55
CA SER A 45 -12.04 41.99 0.92
C SER A 45 -12.90 40.99 1.70
N GLY A 46 -13.61 40.12 0.98
CA GLY A 46 -14.40 39.03 1.56
C GLY A 46 -15.58 39.46 2.45
N LYS A 47 -16.12 40.63 2.24
CA LYS A 47 -17.24 41.19 3.04
C LYS A 47 -18.61 40.93 2.43
N GLY A 48 -18.71 40.24 1.31
CA GLY A 48 -19.97 39.98 0.61
C GLY A 48 -20.55 41.21 -0.04
N LEU A 49 -19.73 42.18 -0.41
CA LEU A 49 -20.15 43.43 -1.05
C LEU A 49 -20.68 43.14 -2.45
N THR A 50 -21.79 43.78 -2.82
CA THR A 50 -22.36 43.80 -4.18
C THR A 50 -22.07 45.09 -4.94
N THR A 51 -21.56 46.09 -4.28
CA THR A 51 -21.20 47.41 -4.85
C THR A 51 -19.95 47.94 -4.16
N VAL A 52 -19.26 48.87 -4.80
CA VAL A 52 -18.12 49.58 -4.22
C VAL A 52 -18.52 50.30 -2.95
N PRO A 53 -17.82 50.15 -1.82
CA PRO A 53 -18.18 50.75 -0.54
C PRO A 53 -18.09 52.28 -0.60
N THR A 54 -19.07 52.94 -0.03
CA THR A 54 -19.09 54.44 0.12
C THR A 54 -18.57 54.81 1.49
N GLY A 55 -18.07 56.06 1.64
CA GLY A 55 -17.58 56.58 2.92
C GLY A 55 -16.13 56.27 3.26
N LEU A 56 -15.33 55.95 2.25
CA LEU A 56 -13.87 55.87 2.36
C LEU A 56 -13.23 57.26 2.15
N SER A 57 -12.02 57.41 2.67
CA SER A 57 -11.25 58.67 2.55
C SER A 57 -10.94 58.99 1.08
N ALA A 58 -10.99 60.24 0.70
CA ALA A 58 -10.55 60.72 -0.62
C ALA A 58 -9.02 60.55 -0.81
N PHE A 59 -8.27 60.37 0.25
CA PHE A 59 -6.82 60.16 0.24
C PHE A 59 -6.45 58.65 0.19
N THR A 60 -7.44 57.74 -0.05
CA THR A 60 -7.18 56.32 -0.20
C THR A 60 -6.27 56.09 -1.39
N TYR A 61 -5.08 55.52 -1.13
CA TYR A 61 -4.11 55.13 -2.17
C TYR A 61 -4.17 53.65 -2.53
N TYR A 62 -4.65 52.79 -1.59
CA TYR A 62 -4.82 51.35 -1.77
C TYR A 62 -6.26 50.95 -1.43
N LEU A 63 -6.92 50.26 -2.33
CA LEU A 63 -8.26 49.74 -2.10
C LEU A 63 -8.36 48.27 -2.52
N ASP A 64 -8.61 47.41 -1.56
CA ASP A 64 -8.89 46.02 -1.82
C ASP A 64 -10.38 45.68 -1.57
N ILE A 65 -11.08 45.37 -2.64
CA ILE A 65 -12.46 44.91 -2.66
C ILE A 65 -12.58 43.56 -3.33
N SER A 66 -11.52 42.76 -3.23
CA SER A 66 -11.45 41.39 -3.75
C SER A 66 -12.37 40.43 -2.98
N MET A 67 -12.67 39.28 -3.59
CA MET A 67 -13.45 38.19 -2.97
C MET A 67 -14.84 38.64 -2.49
N ASN A 68 -15.51 39.47 -3.27
CA ASN A 68 -16.87 39.97 -3.03
C ASN A 68 -17.82 39.49 -4.13
N ASN A 69 -19.03 40.01 -4.19
CA ASN A 69 -20.06 39.62 -5.15
C ASN A 69 -20.42 40.78 -6.10
N ILE A 70 -19.44 41.59 -6.50
CA ILE A 70 -19.64 42.72 -7.39
C ILE A 70 -19.77 42.21 -8.83
N THR A 71 -20.90 42.54 -9.49
CA THR A 71 -21.21 42.06 -10.85
C THR A 71 -20.92 43.09 -11.94
N GLU A 72 -20.95 44.39 -11.60
CA GLU A 72 -20.70 45.49 -12.54
C GLU A 72 -20.08 46.70 -11.82
N LEU A 73 -19.34 47.51 -12.58
CA LEU A 73 -18.83 48.79 -12.13
C LEU A 73 -19.55 49.92 -12.89
N PRO A 74 -20.38 50.70 -12.23
CA PRO A 74 -21.09 51.83 -12.87
C PRO A 74 -20.18 53.00 -13.16
N ALA A 75 -20.66 53.95 -13.95
CA ALA A 75 -19.91 55.17 -14.30
C ALA A 75 -19.49 55.96 -13.07
N PHE A 76 -18.25 56.46 -13.07
CA PHE A 76 -17.67 57.35 -12.05
C PHE A 76 -17.64 56.76 -10.63
N VAL A 77 -17.71 55.45 -10.46
CA VAL A 77 -17.78 54.80 -9.15
C VAL A 77 -16.56 55.10 -8.30
N PHE A 78 -15.38 55.30 -8.89
CA PHE A 78 -14.15 55.65 -8.20
C PHE A 78 -13.77 57.11 -8.27
N LYS A 79 -14.64 58.02 -8.71
CA LYS A 79 -14.36 59.47 -8.88
C LYS A 79 -13.84 60.15 -7.61
N ASN A 80 -14.18 59.63 -6.45
CA ASN A 80 -13.78 60.19 -5.15
C ASN A 80 -12.38 59.73 -4.68
N PHE A 81 -11.64 58.97 -5.48
CA PHE A 81 -10.33 58.42 -5.11
C PHE A 81 -9.21 58.90 -6.06
N PRO A 82 -8.91 60.19 -6.15
CA PRO A 82 -7.94 60.72 -7.10
C PRO A 82 -6.48 60.31 -6.85
N TYR A 83 -6.17 59.84 -5.63
CA TYR A 83 -4.85 59.41 -5.23
C TYR A 83 -4.68 57.88 -5.23
N LEU A 84 -5.66 57.12 -5.74
CA LEU A 84 -5.62 55.67 -5.76
C LEU A 84 -4.48 55.17 -6.67
N GLU A 85 -3.54 54.46 -6.07
CA GLU A 85 -2.42 53.85 -6.75
C GLU A 85 -2.64 52.34 -7.02
N GLU A 86 -3.36 51.67 -6.14
CA GLU A 86 -3.63 50.22 -6.28
C GLU A 86 -5.11 49.92 -6.03
N LEU A 87 -5.74 49.24 -7.00
CA LEU A 87 -7.12 48.79 -6.93
C LEU A 87 -7.19 47.29 -7.17
N ARG A 88 -7.71 46.59 -6.19
CA ARG A 88 -7.92 45.14 -6.25
C ARG A 88 -9.38 44.79 -6.29
N LEU A 89 -9.78 44.12 -7.37
CA LEU A 89 -11.14 43.63 -7.65
C LEU A 89 -11.15 42.12 -7.96
N ALA A 90 -10.12 41.42 -7.54
CA ALA A 90 -9.97 40.01 -7.83
C ALA A 90 -11.06 39.13 -7.17
N GLY A 91 -11.46 38.07 -7.83
CA GLY A 91 -12.43 37.13 -7.25
C GLY A 91 -13.80 37.69 -6.99
N ASN A 92 -14.28 38.51 -7.90
CA ASN A 92 -15.67 39.00 -7.94
C ASN A 92 -16.45 38.31 -9.08
N ASP A 93 -17.68 38.77 -9.34
CA ASP A 93 -18.52 38.30 -10.44
C ASP A 93 -18.62 39.36 -11.57
N LEU A 94 -17.57 40.18 -11.75
CA LEU A 94 -17.55 41.28 -12.70
C LEU A 94 -17.70 40.80 -14.13
N SER A 95 -18.82 41.11 -14.75
CA SER A 95 -19.11 40.83 -16.16
C SER A 95 -19.08 42.08 -17.04
N PHE A 96 -19.24 43.24 -16.44
CA PHE A 96 -19.29 44.52 -17.14
C PHE A 96 -18.62 45.66 -16.34
N ILE A 97 -17.80 46.45 -17.03
CA ILE A 97 -17.17 47.67 -16.50
C ILE A 97 -17.57 48.85 -17.40
N HIS A 98 -18.27 49.81 -16.84
CA HIS A 98 -18.70 51.01 -17.63
C HIS A 98 -17.47 51.77 -18.15
N PRO A 99 -17.47 52.32 -19.37
CA PRO A 99 -16.37 53.08 -19.93
C PRO A 99 -15.80 54.16 -19.01
N ASP A 100 -16.63 54.82 -18.23
CA ASP A 100 -16.23 55.88 -17.29
C ASP A 100 -16.07 55.37 -15.83
N ALA A 101 -16.09 54.09 -15.60
CA ALA A 101 -15.99 53.53 -14.23
C ALA A 101 -14.68 53.91 -13.55
N LEU A 102 -13.54 53.83 -14.28
CA LEU A 102 -12.19 54.14 -13.80
C LEU A 102 -11.72 55.54 -14.10
N SER A 103 -12.65 56.39 -14.55
CA SER A 103 -12.37 57.78 -14.90
C SER A 103 -11.86 58.55 -13.68
N GLY A 104 -10.76 59.30 -13.84
CA GLY A 104 -10.14 60.07 -12.76
C GLY A 104 -9.03 59.35 -11.99
N LEU A 105 -8.77 58.08 -12.21
CA LEU A 105 -7.73 57.31 -11.53
C LEU A 105 -6.36 57.49 -12.25
N HIS A 106 -5.87 58.76 -12.34
CA HIS A 106 -4.65 59.04 -13.07
C HIS A 106 -3.37 58.60 -12.40
N GLN A 107 -3.41 58.27 -11.11
CA GLN A 107 -2.25 57.75 -10.35
C GLN A 107 -2.25 56.26 -10.22
N LEU A 108 -3.25 55.53 -10.77
CA LEU A 108 -3.37 54.10 -10.63
C LEU A 108 -2.18 53.37 -11.31
N LYS A 109 -1.44 52.66 -10.51
CA LYS A 109 -0.26 51.88 -10.93
C LYS A 109 -0.59 50.36 -11.07
N VAL A 110 -1.47 49.85 -10.23
CA VAL A 110 -1.84 48.46 -10.18
C VAL A 110 -3.35 48.28 -10.23
N LEU A 111 -3.82 47.49 -11.21
CA LEU A 111 -5.23 47.14 -11.36
C LEU A 111 -5.34 45.60 -11.43
N MET A 112 -6.03 45.03 -10.45
CA MET A 112 -6.25 43.58 -10.35
C MET A 112 -7.72 43.25 -10.63
N LEU A 113 -7.96 42.61 -11.78
CA LEU A 113 -9.29 42.15 -12.25
C LEU A 113 -9.33 40.63 -12.48
N GLN A 114 -8.36 39.87 -11.94
CA GLN A 114 -8.29 38.45 -12.12
C GLN A 114 -9.44 37.72 -11.40
N ASN A 115 -9.76 36.55 -11.92
CA ASN A 115 -10.82 35.69 -11.37
C ASN A 115 -12.19 36.40 -11.34
N ASN A 116 -12.63 36.86 -12.52
CA ASN A 116 -13.92 37.50 -12.74
C ASN A 116 -14.64 36.87 -13.95
N GLN A 117 -15.70 37.52 -14.45
CA GLN A 117 -16.54 37.02 -15.55
C GLN A 117 -16.39 37.84 -16.84
N LEU A 118 -15.27 38.54 -17.02
CA LEU A 118 -15.04 39.39 -18.19
C LEU A 118 -14.88 38.55 -19.47
N LYS A 119 -15.58 38.90 -20.53
CA LYS A 119 -15.51 38.22 -21.86
C LYS A 119 -14.58 38.93 -22.85
N THR A 120 -14.30 40.19 -22.61
CA THR A 120 -13.40 41.04 -23.41
C THR A 120 -12.62 41.93 -22.48
N VAL A 121 -11.45 42.42 -22.94
CA VAL A 121 -10.70 43.45 -22.22
C VAL A 121 -11.52 44.74 -22.17
N PRO A 122 -11.68 45.39 -21.00
CA PRO A 122 -12.46 46.65 -20.87
C PRO A 122 -11.67 47.86 -21.40
N ASN A 123 -11.33 47.84 -22.70
CA ASN A 123 -10.47 48.82 -23.37
C ASN A 123 -10.84 50.25 -23.11
N THR A 124 -12.11 50.61 -23.22
CA THR A 124 -12.61 51.97 -23.04
C THR A 124 -12.47 52.45 -21.60
N ALA A 125 -12.60 51.55 -20.61
CA ALA A 125 -12.49 51.92 -19.19
C ALA A 125 -11.02 52.12 -18.76
N ILE A 126 -10.08 51.38 -19.33
CA ILE A 126 -8.67 51.45 -18.93
C ILE A 126 -7.85 52.46 -19.77
N LYS A 127 -8.37 52.92 -20.88
CA LYS A 127 -7.66 53.76 -21.87
C LYS A 127 -6.93 54.97 -21.26
N ASN A 128 -7.46 55.59 -20.23
CA ASN A 128 -6.91 56.78 -19.62
C ASN A 128 -6.05 56.54 -18.36
N LEU A 129 -5.68 55.29 -18.09
CA LEU A 129 -4.85 54.95 -16.94
C LEU A 129 -3.37 55.06 -17.28
N TYR A 130 -2.91 56.28 -17.57
CA TYR A 130 -1.56 56.54 -18.10
C TYR A 130 -0.41 56.11 -17.16
N SER A 131 -0.66 56.01 -15.85
CA SER A 131 0.31 55.60 -14.85
C SER A 131 0.31 54.07 -14.58
N LEU A 132 -0.56 53.31 -15.25
CA LEU A 132 -0.73 51.90 -14.99
C LEU A 132 0.53 51.13 -15.36
N GLN A 133 1.07 50.40 -14.42
CA GLN A 133 2.26 49.56 -14.56
C GLN A 133 1.94 48.07 -14.56
N SER A 134 0.89 47.66 -13.86
CA SER A 134 0.50 46.28 -13.68
C SER A 134 -1.00 46.09 -13.89
N LEU A 135 -1.36 45.22 -14.84
CA LEU A 135 -2.73 44.86 -15.17
C LEU A 135 -2.92 43.37 -15.12
N ARG A 136 -3.79 42.90 -14.22
CA ARG A 136 -4.16 41.52 -14.11
C ARG A 136 -5.57 41.26 -14.64
N LEU A 137 -5.67 40.42 -15.65
CA LEU A 137 -6.89 39.98 -16.33
C LEU A 137 -6.96 38.47 -16.40
N ASP A 138 -6.07 37.81 -15.69
CA ASP A 138 -5.99 36.35 -15.62
C ASP A 138 -7.26 35.73 -15.00
N ALA A 139 -7.53 34.47 -15.30
CA ALA A 139 -8.68 33.70 -14.82
C ALA A 139 -10.04 34.45 -15.08
N ASN A 140 -10.25 34.83 -16.34
CA ASN A 140 -11.50 35.38 -16.84
C ASN A 140 -12.04 34.53 -18.01
N HIS A 141 -12.99 35.06 -18.75
CA HIS A 141 -13.57 34.42 -19.96
C HIS A 141 -13.23 35.17 -21.24
N ILE A 142 -12.09 35.85 -21.28
CA ILE A 142 -11.71 36.71 -22.40
C ILE A 142 -11.43 35.90 -23.64
N THR A 143 -12.19 36.15 -24.69
CA THR A 143 -12.04 35.51 -26.00
C THR A 143 -11.36 36.39 -27.01
N THR A 144 -11.44 37.70 -26.87
CA THR A 144 -10.91 38.70 -27.80
C THR A 144 -10.33 39.88 -27.06
N VAL A 145 -9.23 40.41 -27.61
CA VAL A 145 -8.57 41.64 -27.16
C VAL A 145 -8.75 42.68 -28.26
N PRO A 146 -9.58 43.75 -28.05
CA PRO A 146 -9.74 44.82 -29.05
C PRO A 146 -8.41 45.47 -29.42
N GLU A 147 -8.32 45.98 -30.64
CA GLU A 147 -7.09 46.56 -31.21
C GLU A 147 -6.53 47.75 -30.39
N ASP A 148 -7.35 48.56 -29.77
CA ASP A 148 -7.00 49.72 -28.96
C ASP A 148 -6.89 49.47 -27.46
N SER A 149 -6.91 48.18 -27.05
CA SER A 149 -7.04 47.80 -25.63
C SER A 149 -5.99 48.41 -24.72
N PHE A 150 -4.75 48.52 -25.18
CA PHE A 150 -3.64 49.00 -24.37
C PHE A 150 -3.01 50.31 -24.90
N GLU A 151 -3.63 50.99 -25.86
CA GLU A 151 -3.05 52.16 -26.56
C GLU A 151 -2.59 53.28 -25.61
N GLY A 152 -3.37 53.58 -24.56
CA GLY A 152 -3.04 54.62 -23.60
C GLY A 152 -2.08 54.19 -22.48
N LEU A 153 -1.75 52.90 -22.34
CA LEU A 153 -1.04 52.36 -21.19
C LEU A 153 0.48 52.40 -21.39
N GLN A 154 1.06 53.56 -21.56
CA GLN A 154 2.46 53.73 -21.92
C GLN A 154 3.48 53.29 -20.85
N GLN A 155 3.06 53.17 -19.58
CA GLN A 155 3.91 52.76 -18.47
C GLN A 155 3.70 51.28 -18.08
N LEU A 156 2.90 50.54 -18.88
CA LEU A 156 2.60 49.14 -18.55
C LEU A 156 3.86 48.30 -18.65
N ARG A 157 4.18 47.60 -17.52
CA ARG A 157 5.30 46.70 -17.36
C ARG A 157 4.88 45.25 -17.27
N HIS A 158 3.74 44.96 -16.65
CA HIS A 158 3.27 43.62 -16.40
C HIS A 158 1.83 43.45 -16.89
N LEU A 159 1.60 42.44 -17.74
CA LEU A 159 0.28 42.12 -18.27
C LEU A 159 0.02 40.62 -18.12
N TRP A 160 -1.03 40.29 -17.36
CA TRP A 160 -1.50 38.90 -17.17
C TRP A 160 -2.79 38.68 -17.93
N LEU A 161 -2.79 37.75 -18.88
CA LEU A 161 -3.93 37.32 -19.67
C LEU A 161 -4.07 35.79 -19.63
N ASP A 162 -3.39 35.13 -18.72
CA ASP A 162 -3.44 33.67 -18.53
C ASP A 162 -4.81 33.22 -18.03
N ASP A 163 -5.07 31.91 -18.21
CA ASP A 163 -6.36 31.27 -17.84
C ASP A 163 -7.58 32.03 -18.43
N ASN A 164 -7.55 32.21 -19.75
CA ASN A 164 -8.63 32.84 -20.53
C ASN A 164 -9.00 31.92 -21.73
N SER A 165 -9.72 32.46 -22.70
CA SER A 165 -10.16 31.71 -23.89
C SER A 165 -9.63 32.27 -25.20
N LEU A 166 -8.44 32.88 -25.18
CA LEU A 166 -7.79 33.45 -26.36
C LEU A 166 -7.39 32.35 -27.34
N THR A 167 -7.73 32.51 -28.62
CA THR A 167 -7.41 31.57 -29.69
C THR A 167 -6.19 31.98 -30.50
N GLU A 168 -5.74 33.22 -30.38
CA GLU A 168 -4.60 33.82 -31.05
C GLU A 168 -3.86 34.80 -30.14
N VAL A 169 -2.59 35.08 -30.50
CA VAL A 169 -1.78 36.13 -29.83
C VAL A 169 -2.32 37.50 -30.18
N PRO A 170 -2.59 38.38 -29.22
CA PRO A 170 -3.13 39.72 -29.50
C PRO A 170 -2.06 40.69 -30.02
N VAL A 171 -1.58 40.47 -31.24
CA VAL A 171 -0.45 41.20 -31.86
C VAL A 171 -0.73 42.68 -32.01
N GLY A 172 -1.90 43.05 -32.58
CA GLY A 172 -2.31 44.40 -32.77
C GLY A 172 -2.38 45.25 -31.51
N PRO A 173 -3.12 44.79 -30.48
CA PRO A 173 -3.21 45.49 -29.20
C PRO A 173 -1.87 45.73 -28.49
N MET A 174 -0.89 44.85 -28.66
CA MET A 174 0.40 44.93 -28.00
C MET A 174 1.43 45.81 -28.72
N ARG A 175 1.19 46.25 -29.95
CA ARG A 175 2.19 46.96 -30.79
C ARG A 175 2.78 48.24 -30.18
N HIS A 176 2.13 48.84 -29.19
CA HIS A 176 2.58 50.06 -28.53
C HIS A 176 3.19 49.87 -27.14
N GLN A 177 3.38 48.61 -26.74
CA GLN A 177 3.80 48.24 -25.37
C GLN A 177 5.34 48.03 -25.26
N ALA A 178 6.14 48.97 -25.73
CA ALA A 178 7.61 48.88 -25.73
C ALA A 178 8.22 48.75 -24.32
N ASN A 179 7.52 49.22 -23.27
CA ASN A 179 7.97 49.15 -21.87
C ASN A 179 7.53 47.85 -21.13
N LEU A 180 6.76 46.97 -21.80
CA LEU A 180 6.30 45.72 -21.21
C LEU A 180 7.48 44.79 -20.87
N GLN A 181 7.56 44.38 -19.62
CA GLN A 181 8.64 43.51 -19.09
C GLN A 181 8.19 42.06 -18.90
N ALA A 182 6.91 41.84 -18.52
CA ALA A 182 6.35 40.52 -18.34
C ALA A 182 4.99 40.39 -19.03
N LEU A 183 4.85 39.34 -19.82
CA LEU A 183 3.60 38.99 -20.50
C LEU A 183 3.28 37.51 -20.22
N THR A 184 2.09 37.25 -19.71
CA THR A 184 1.59 35.88 -19.58
C THR A 184 0.34 35.68 -20.44
N LEU A 185 0.41 34.64 -21.27
CA LEU A 185 -0.67 34.17 -22.16
C LEU A 185 -0.91 32.68 -21.95
N ALA A 186 -0.46 32.16 -20.82
CA ALA A 186 -0.58 30.75 -20.48
C ALA A 186 -2.05 30.32 -20.29
N LEU A 187 -2.31 29.02 -20.28
CA LEU A 187 -3.66 28.49 -20.01
C LEU A 187 -4.75 29.07 -20.92
N ASN A 188 -4.43 29.30 -22.19
CA ASN A 188 -5.36 29.76 -23.22
C ASN A 188 -5.59 28.68 -24.29
N ARG A 189 -6.12 29.07 -25.44
CA ARG A 189 -6.42 28.17 -26.57
C ARG A 189 -5.63 28.57 -27.84
N ILE A 190 -4.51 29.24 -27.69
CA ILE A 190 -3.68 29.73 -28.80
C ILE A 190 -3.14 28.55 -29.59
N THR A 191 -3.30 28.61 -30.92
CA THR A 191 -2.95 27.49 -31.82
C THR A 191 -1.67 27.75 -32.62
N HIS A 192 -1.28 28.98 -32.82
CA HIS A 192 -0.08 29.38 -33.59
C HIS A 192 0.43 30.73 -33.12
N ILE A 193 1.73 30.97 -33.35
CA ILE A 193 2.36 32.30 -33.13
C ILE A 193 2.81 32.83 -34.48
N PRO A 194 2.20 33.95 -34.96
CA PRO A 194 2.56 34.49 -36.27
C PRO A 194 3.93 35.18 -36.29
N ASN A 195 4.49 35.38 -37.47
CA ASN A 195 5.69 36.15 -37.62
C ASN A 195 5.56 37.57 -37.05
N ASN A 196 6.61 38.10 -36.42
CA ASN A 196 6.66 39.41 -35.77
C ASN A 196 5.62 39.62 -34.69
N ALA A 197 5.08 38.55 -34.05
CA ALA A 197 4.05 38.61 -33.02
C ALA A 197 4.40 39.54 -31.86
N PHE A 198 5.66 39.64 -31.50
CA PHE A 198 6.15 40.37 -30.35
C PHE A 198 7.19 41.44 -30.74
N ALA A 199 7.29 41.83 -32.01
CA ALA A 199 8.39 42.63 -32.55
C ALA A 199 8.63 43.97 -31.84
N ASN A 200 7.59 44.61 -31.25
CA ASN A 200 7.70 45.91 -30.59
C ASN A 200 7.92 45.81 -29.08
N LEU A 201 7.96 44.58 -28.49
CA LEU A 201 8.10 44.41 -27.06
C LEU A 201 9.58 44.34 -26.64
N SER A 202 10.35 45.36 -26.98
CA SER A 202 11.79 45.39 -26.80
C SER A 202 12.29 45.31 -25.35
N SER A 203 11.44 45.67 -24.37
CA SER A 203 11.79 45.55 -22.94
C SER A 203 11.33 44.23 -22.32
N LEU A 204 10.73 43.31 -23.08
CA LEU A 204 10.18 42.08 -22.53
C LEU A 204 11.31 41.19 -22.01
N VAL A 205 11.14 40.76 -20.75
CA VAL A 205 12.08 39.85 -20.03
C VAL A 205 11.47 38.46 -19.86
N VAL A 206 10.15 38.39 -19.59
CA VAL A 206 9.43 37.14 -19.32
C VAL A 206 8.25 37.00 -20.28
N LEU A 207 8.17 35.84 -20.94
CA LEU A 207 7.06 35.44 -21.80
C LEU A 207 6.59 34.03 -21.45
N HIS A 208 5.37 33.91 -20.94
CA HIS A 208 4.73 32.64 -20.64
C HIS A 208 3.64 32.31 -21.65
N LEU A 209 3.76 31.15 -22.30
CA LEU A 209 2.85 30.63 -23.32
C LEU A 209 2.46 29.17 -23.05
N HIS A 210 2.75 28.68 -21.84
CA HIS A 210 2.50 27.27 -21.48
C HIS A 210 1.00 26.95 -21.38
N ASN A 211 0.68 25.66 -21.46
CA ASN A 211 -0.71 25.19 -21.44
C ASN A 211 -1.60 25.87 -22.50
N ASN A 212 -1.15 25.87 -23.73
CA ASN A 212 -1.88 26.29 -24.90
C ASN A 212 -2.05 25.12 -25.90
N ARG A 213 -2.37 25.44 -27.14
CA ARG A 213 -2.51 24.45 -28.23
C ARG A 213 -1.59 24.78 -29.40
N ILE A 214 -0.44 25.41 -29.13
CA ILE A 214 0.47 25.91 -30.15
C ILE A 214 1.08 24.72 -30.88
N LYS A 215 0.86 24.71 -32.21
CA LYS A 215 1.41 23.70 -33.12
C LYS A 215 2.53 24.27 -33.99
N GLU A 216 2.43 25.54 -34.34
CA GLU A 216 3.31 26.21 -35.25
C GLU A 216 3.78 27.54 -34.66
N ILE A 217 5.07 27.83 -34.83
CA ILE A 217 5.74 29.05 -34.41
C ILE A 217 6.39 29.65 -35.65
N GLY A 218 6.05 30.88 -35.96
CA GLY A 218 6.62 31.60 -37.10
C GLY A 218 8.11 31.80 -36.93
N GLU A 219 8.91 31.67 -38.03
CA GLU A 219 10.36 31.74 -37.99
C GLU A 219 10.90 33.08 -37.42
N SER A 220 10.17 34.18 -37.57
CA SER A 220 10.54 35.49 -37.06
C SER A 220 9.65 36.00 -35.93
N CYS A 221 8.92 35.11 -35.24
CA CYS A 221 7.93 35.52 -34.21
C CYS A 221 8.57 36.22 -33.01
N PHE A 222 9.78 35.83 -32.62
CA PHE A 222 10.52 36.43 -31.50
C PHE A 222 11.51 37.55 -31.91
N THR A 223 11.52 37.96 -33.17
CA THR A 223 12.35 39.07 -33.61
C THR A 223 11.96 40.36 -32.84
N GLY A 224 12.97 41.06 -32.29
CA GLY A 224 12.77 42.28 -31.47
C GLY A 224 12.79 42.05 -29.97
N LEU A 225 12.74 40.76 -29.50
CA LEU A 225 12.81 40.44 -28.09
C LEU A 225 14.25 40.30 -27.58
N GLU A 226 15.05 41.36 -27.74
CA GLU A 226 16.48 41.37 -27.42
C GLU A 226 16.79 41.21 -25.92
N ASN A 227 15.80 41.45 -25.05
CA ASN A 227 15.95 41.41 -23.62
C ASN A 227 15.26 40.19 -22.97
N LEU A 228 14.67 39.28 -23.75
CA LEU A 228 13.97 38.13 -23.20
C LEU A 228 14.92 37.17 -22.48
N GLU A 229 14.63 36.93 -21.21
CA GLU A 229 15.39 36.02 -20.36
C GLU A 229 14.67 34.68 -20.13
N THR A 230 13.33 34.70 -20.04
CA THR A 230 12.51 33.50 -19.79
C THR A 230 11.45 33.31 -20.86
N LEU A 231 11.46 32.13 -21.51
CA LEU A 231 10.44 31.70 -22.47
C LEU A 231 9.90 30.36 -22.04
N ASP A 232 8.61 30.32 -21.74
CA ASP A 232 7.90 29.12 -21.34
C ASP A 232 6.86 28.70 -22.38
N LEU A 233 7.14 27.61 -23.11
CA LEU A 233 6.27 26.97 -24.12
C LEU A 233 5.85 25.55 -23.68
N ASN A 234 5.95 25.22 -22.39
CA ASN A 234 5.58 23.91 -21.87
C ASN A 234 4.10 23.60 -22.12
N PHE A 235 3.76 22.32 -22.17
CA PHE A 235 2.37 21.87 -22.37
C PHE A 235 1.71 22.49 -23.59
N ASN A 236 2.31 22.30 -24.77
CA ASN A 236 1.76 22.68 -26.08
C ASN A 236 1.74 21.47 -27.03
N ASN A 237 1.54 21.71 -28.32
CA ASN A 237 1.51 20.65 -29.35
C ASN A 237 2.58 20.89 -30.43
N LEU A 238 3.74 21.38 -30.05
CA LEU A 238 4.85 21.65 -30.99
C LEU A 238 5.41 20.32 -31.51
N MET A 239 5.38 20.12 -32.81
CA MET A 239 5.92 18.90 -33.45
C MET A 239 7.38 19.09 -33.91
N THR A 240 7.79 20.29 -34.16
CA THR A 240 9.13 20.64 -34.63
C THR A 240 9.80 21.58 -33.64
N PHE A 241 11.11 21.50 -33.58
CA PHE A 241 11.93 22.42 -32.79
C PHE A 241 11.83 23.84 -33.35
N PRO A 242 11.46 24.86 -32.56
CA PRO A 242 11.26 26.21 -33.07
C PRO A 242 12.60 26.93 -33.21
N GLU A 243 13.13 27.04 -34.44
CA GLU A 243 14.37 27.76 -34.74
C GLU A 243 14.30 29.26 -34.42
N ALA A 244 13.09 29.83 -34.29
CA ALA A 244 12.87 31.23 -33.91
C ALA A 244 13.56 31.63 -32.59
N ILE A 245 13.85 30.66 -31.69
CA ILE A 245 14.59 30.94 -30.44
C ILE A 245 16.01 31.51 -30.70
N GLN A 246 16.58 31.30 -31.87
CA GLN A 246 17.87 31.83 -32.22
C GLN A 246 17.90 33.39 -32.27
N ALA A 247 16.73 34.03 -32.29
CA ALA A 247 16.59 35.48 -32.19
C ALA A 247 16.71 36.02 -30.75
N LEU A 248 16.90 35.17 -29.73
CA LEU A 248 16.85 35.48 -28.30
C LEU A 248 18.24 35.41 -27.63
N PRO A 249 19.12 36.41 -27.78
CA PRO A 249 20.51 36.30 -27.31
C PRO A 249 20.68 36.33 -25.79
N LYS A 250 19.66 36.84 -25.03
CA LYS A 250 19.72 36.92 -23.56
C LYS A 250 18.91 35.83 -22.85
N LEU A 251 18.42 34.86 -23.61
CA LEU A 251 17.62 33.78 -23.06
C LEU A 251 18.39 32.97 -22.01
N LYS A 252 17.84 32.85 -20.81
CA LYS A 252 18.40 32.12 -19.67
C LYS A 252 17.58 30.86 -19.31
N GLU A 253 16.27 30.92 -19.43
CA GLU A 253 15.35 29.84 -19.09
C GLU A 253 14.45 29.52 -20.27
N LEU A 254 14.42 28.26 -20.67
CA LEU A 254 13.67 27.80 -21.82
C LEU A 254 12.91 26.52 -21.46
N GLY A 255 11.58 26.58 -21.57
CA GLY A 255 10.68 25.45 -21.31
C GLY A 255 10.01 24.96 -22.60
N PHE A 256 10.22 23.69 -22.94
CA PHE A 256 9.56 22.95 -24.01
C PHE A 256 8.97 21.63 -23.55
N HIS A 257 8.94 21.37 -22.25
CA HIS A 257 8.48 20.05 -21.80
C HIS A 257 7.01 19.80 -22.13
N SER A 258 6.63 18.53 -22.23
CA SER A 258 5.26 18.12 -22.56
C SER A 258 4.76 18.73 -23.87
N ASN A 259 5.53 18.53 -24.94
CA ASN A 259 5.20 18.82 -26.32
C ASN A 259 5.36 17.54 -27.18
N ASP A 260 5.22 17.68 -28.50
CA ASP A 260 5.36 16.58 -29.47
C ASP A 260 6.63 16.72 -30.32
N ILE A 261 7.69 17.35 -29.79
CA ILE A 261 8.95 17.60 -30.52
C ILE A 261 9.68 16.28 -30.74
N ALA A 262 9.90 15.93 -32.00
CA ALA A 262 10.57 14.68 -32.37
C ALA A 262 12.08 14.78 -32.51
N ALA A 263 12.63 15.96 -32.70
CA ALA A 263 14.07 16.16 -32.93
C ALA A 263 14.55 17.53 -32.45
N VAL A 264 15.76 17.54 -31.90
CA VAL A 264 16.54 18.78 -31.64
C VAL A 264 17.67 18.86 -32.67
N PRO A 265 17.72 19.89 -33.50
CA PRO A 265 18.72 19.96 -34.58
C PRO A 265 20.16 20.21 -34.08
N GLU A 266 21.13 19.99 -34.91
CA GLU A 266 22.52 20.36 -34.64
C GLU A 266 22.67 21.86 -34.40
N GLY A 267 23.43 22.23 -33.36
CA GLY A 267 23.65 23.63 -33.01
C GLY A 267 22.39 24.40 -32.61
N ALA A 268 21.33 23.71 -32.16
CA ALA A 268 20.03 24.29 -31.83
C ALA A 268 20.10 25.54 -30.95
N PHE A 269 21.04 25.57 -30.01
CA PHE A 269 21.18 26.65 -29.03
C PHE A 269 22.42 27.50 -29.22
N HIS A 270 23.09 27.43 -30.38
CA HIS A 270 24.34 28.14 -30.66
C HIS A 270 24.26 29.68 -30.50
N LYS A 271 23.09 30.25 -30.75
CA LYS A 271 22.82 31.68 -30.59
C LYS A 271 22.27 32.09 -29.22
N ASN A 272 22.14 31.14 -28.29
CA ASN A 272 21.59 31.37 -26.94
C ASN A 272 22.63 31.06 -25.84
N PRO A 273 23.80 31.78 -25.83
CA PRO A 273 24.95 31.41 -24.97
C PRO A 273 24.69 31.59 -23.47
N LEU A 274 23.65 32.33 -23.08
CA LEU A 274 23.31 32.63 -21.68
C LEU A 274 22.30 31.66 -21.08
N LEU A 275 21.92 30.60 -21.80
CA LEU A 275 21.00 29.60 -21.32
C LEU A 275 21.54 28.92 -20.05
N ARG A 276 20.72 28.92 -18.99
CA ARG A 276 20.98 28.28 -17.70
C ARG A 276 20.19 27.03 -17.47
N THR A 277 18.95 27.01 -17.96
CA THR A 277 18.03 25.87 -17.77
C THR A 277 17.28 25.60 -19.07
N ILE A 278 17.28 24.32 -19.47
CA ILE A 278 16.53 23.83 -20.63
C ILE A 278 15.68 22.64 -20.17
N HIS A 279 14.36 22.75 -20.32
CA HIS A 279 13.39 21.70 -20.02
C HIS A 279 12.86 21.10 -21.31
N LEU A 280 13.29 19.89 -21.65
CA LEU A 280 12.88 19.14 -22.85
C LEU A 280 12.23 17.80 -22.52
N TYR A 281 11.92 17.54 -21.23
CA TYR A 281 11.34 16.27 -20.82
C TYR A 281 9.90 16.12 -21.34
N ASP A 282 9.43 14.88 -21.39
CA ASP A 282 8.12 14.50 -21.91
C ASP A 282 7.89 14.98 -23.37
N ASN A 283 8.91 14.79 -24.21
CA ASN A 283 8.84 14.92 -25.67
C ASN A 283 9.25 13.59 -26.32
N PRO A 284 8.65 13.19 -27.45
CA PRO A 284 9.02 11.95 -28.16
C PRO A 284 10.31 12.12 -28.98
N LEU A 285 11.37 12.59 -28.34
CA LEU A 285 12.64 12.86 -29.01
C LEU A 285 13.23 11.58 -29.56
N SER A 286 13.42 11.52 -30.86
CA SER A 286 14.09 10.45 -31.59
C SER A 286 15.52 10.82 -31.99
N PHE A 287 15.79 12.10 -32.11
CA PHE A 287 17.10 12.62 -32.50
C PHE A 287 17.46 13.87 -31.69
N VAL A 288 18.68 13.90 -31.21
CA VAL A 288 19.28 15.08 -30.58
C VAL A 288 20.61 15.27 -31.26
N GLY A 289 20.81 16.42 -31.96
CA GLY A 289 22.01 16.74 -32.62
C GLY A 289 23.20 16.71 -31.68
N THR A 290 24.30 16.09 -32.11
CA THR A 290 25.48 15.92 -31.23
C THR A 290 26.04 17.24 -30.74
N SER A 291 25.96 18.28 -31.52
CA SER A 291 26.42 19.64 -31.18
C SER A 291 25.37 20.56 -30.55
N ALA A 292 24.14 20.00 -30.27
CA ALA A 292 23.03 20.81 -29.81
C ALA A 292 23.35 21.61 -28.54
N PHE A 293 24.01 20.97 -27.55
CA PHE A 293 24.31 21.56 -26.24
C PHE A 293 25.78 21.99 -26.06
N GLN A 294 26.58 21.98 -27.10
CA GLN A 294 27.97 22.37 -27.01
C GLN A 294 28.13 23.84 -26.66
N ASN A 295 29.16 24.15 -25.86
CA ASN A 295 29.59 25.54 -25.54
C ASN A 295 28.53 26.38 -24.81
N LEU A 296 27.57 25.79 -24.17
CA LEU A 296 26.62 26.50 -23.30
C LEU A 296 27.24 26.69 -21.90
N SER A 297 28.18 27.63 -21.81
CA SER A 297 28.98 27.83 -20.59
C SER A 297 28.16 28.17 -19.34
N ASP A 298 27.03 28.81 -19.52
CA ASP A 298 26.14 29.22 -18.44
C ASP A 298 25.06 28.17 -18.09
N LEU A 299 25.02 27.03 -18.80
CA LEU A 299 24.04 26.00 -18.55
C LEU A 299 24.28 25.33 -17.19
N HIS A 300 23.28 25.42 -16.30
CA HIS A 300 23.31 24.83 -14.97
C HIS A 300 22.44 23.55 -14.86
N SER A 301 21.39 23.45 -15.66
CA SER A 301 20.47 22.33 -15.64
C SER A 301 20.01 21.95 -17.04
N LEU A 302 20.12 20.66 -17.36
CA LEU A 302 19.62 20.05 -18.59
C LEU A 302 18.75 18.87 -18.23
N MET A 303 17.49 18.89 -18.66
CA MET A 303 16.51 17.83 -18.41
C MET A 303 15.97 17.28 -19.72
N LEU A 304 16.34 16.03 -20.05
CA LEU A 304 15.79 15.24 -21.16
C LEU A 304 15.11 13.98 -20.55
N ARG A 305 13.84 14.07 -20.28
CA ARG A 305 13.06 12.95 -19.74
C ARG A 305 12.03 12.50 -20.77
N GLY A 306 11.90 11.18 -20.98
CA GLY A 306 10.90 10.63 -21.89
C GLY A 306 11.33 10.66 -23.36
N ALA A 307 12.62 10.90 -23.68
CA ALA A 307 13.16 10.82 -25.03
C ALA A 307 13.39 9.35 -25.44
N SER A 308 12.31 8.59 -25.54
CA SER A 308 12.28 7.12 -25.65
C SER A 308 12.98 6.52 -26.88
N MET A 309 13.38 7.34 -27.83
CA MET A 309 14.08 6.89 -29.04
C MET A 309 15.55 7.32 -29.08
N MET A 310 16.00 8.07 -28.08
CA MET A 310 17.39 8.57 -28.02
C MET A 310 18.32 7.45 -27.52
N GLN A 311 19.32 7.09 -28.34
CA GLN A 311 20.27 6.01 -28.04
C GLN A 311 21.66 6.52 -27.68
N GLU A 312 22.04 7.68 -28.18
CA GLU A 312 23.36 8.25 -27.99
C GLU A 312 23.38 9.33 -26.91
N PHE A 313 24.45 9.36 -26.12
CA PHE A 313 24.67 10.39 -25.12
C PHE A 313 24.99 11.73 -25.79
N PRO A 314 24.34 12.86 -25.44
CA PRO A 314 24.62 14.14 -26.09
C PRO A 314 26.03 14.65 -25.74
N CYS A 315 26.68 15.31 -26.69
CA CYS A 315 27.97 15.95 -26.43
C CYS A 315 27.78 17.22 -25.59
N LEU A 316 28.40 17.26 -24.42
CA LEU A 316 28.30 18.37 -23.46
C LEU A 316 29.61 19.17 -23.36
N THR A 317 30.54 19.00 -24.32
CA THR A 317 31.82 19.70 -24.32
C THR A 317 31.63 21.23 -24.29
N GLY A 318 32.28 21.88 -23.34
CA GLY A 318 32.15 23.32 -23.13
C GLY A 318 31.01 23.80 -22.24
N THR A 319 30.17 22.89 -21.73
CA THR A 319 29.13 23.19 -20.75
C THR A 319 29.66 23.10 -19.31
N ASN A 320 30.69 23.86 -19.00
CA ASN A 320 31.51 23.69 -17.80
C ASN A 320 30.79 23.99 -16.47
N ASN A 321 29.65 24.68 -16.49
CA ASN A 321 28.89 25.07 -15.31
C ASN A 321 27.65 24.20 -15.07
N LEU A 322 27.52 23.08 -15.79
CA LEU A 322 26.37 22.17 -15.61
C LEU A 322 26.40 21.53 -14.21
N GLU A 323 25.42 21.85 -13.39
CA GLU A 323 25.27 21.33 -12.05
C GLU A 323 24.30 20.14 -11.99
N SER A 324 23.28 20.10 -12.88
CA SER A 324 22.27 19.05 -12.91
C SER A 324 22.04 18.52 -14.32
N LEU A 325 22.24 17.23 -14.50
CA LEU A 325 21.98 16.51 -15.74
C LEU A 325 20.98 15.38 -15.49
N THR A 326 19.83 15.44 -16.16
CA THR A 326 18.79 14.42 -16.11
C THR A 326 18.50 13.89 -17.52
N LEU A 327 18.85 12.63 -17.79
CA LEU A 327 18.59 11.90 -19.03
C LEU A 327 17.82 10.61 -18.71
N THR A 328 16.54 10.75 -18.38
CA THR A 328 15.72 9.63 -17.90
C THR A 328 14.73 9.13 -18.95
N GLY A 329 14.49 7.83 -18.98
CA GLY A 329 13.52 7.24 -19.90
C GLY A 329 13.96 7.33 -21.35
N THR A 330 15.26 7.18 -21.60
CA THR A 330 15.89 7.09 -22.93
C THR A 330 16.37 5.66 -23.18
N LYS A 331 17.07 5.43 -24.27
CA LYS A 331 17.71 4.13 -24.59
C LYS A 331 19.24 4.23 -24.61
N ILE A 332 19.79 5.08 -23.79
CA ILE A 332 21.24 5.25 -23.68
C ILE A 332 21.83 3.98 -23.09
N ALA A 333 22.76 3.35 -23.84
CA ALA A 333 23.43 2.12 -23.44
C ALA A 333 24.80 2.35 -22.78
N ALA A 334 25.42 3.48 -23.00
CA ALA A 334 26.76 3.79 -22.49
C ALA A 334 26.89 5.25 -22.04
N VAL A 335 27.66 5.46 -20.98
CA VAL A 335 28.03 6.78 -20.47
C VAL A 335 29.45 7.11 -20.95
N PRO A 336 29.69 8.30 -21.51
CA PRO A 336 31.04 8.69 -21.96
C PRO A 336 32.07 8.67 -20.85
N VAL A 337 33.26 8.17 -21.12
CA VAL A 337 34.35 8.09 -20.13
C VAL A 337 34.84 9.49 -19.74
N GLU A 338 34.78 10.45 -20.68
CA GLU A 338 35.20 11.84 -20.51
C GLU A 338 34.20 12.71 -19.79
N LEU A 339 33.01 12.20 -19.41
CA LEU A 339 31.92 12.96 -18.78
C LEU A 339 32.41 13.85 -17.63
N CYS A 340 33.24 13.32 -16.75
CA CYS A 340 33.75 14.05 -15.59
C CYS A 340 34.94 14.96 -15.90
N GLU A 341 35.54 14.88 -17.10
CA GLU A 341 36.54 15.83 -17.55
C GLU A 341 35.90 17.14 -18.00
N ASP A 342 34.73 17.04 -18.63
CA ASP A 342 33.95 18.18 -19.09
C ASP A 342 33.09 18.79 -17.93
N LEU A 343 32.47 17.99 -17.10
CA LEU A 343 31.45 18.42 -16.13
C LEU A 343 31.95 18.42 -14.66
N LYS A 344 33.00 19.20 -14.37
CA LYS A 344 33.67 19.25 -13.05
C LYS A 344 32.81 19.80 -11.92
N VAL A 345 31.75 20.53 -12.22
CA VAL A 345 30.85 21.14 -11.20
C VAL A 345 29.57 20.38 -11.02
N LEU A 346 29.38 19.27 -11.75
CA LEU A 346 28.17 18.45 -11.69
C LEU A 346 27.87 17.99 -10.25
N ARG A 347 26.63 18.20 -9.80
CA ARG A 347 26.11 17.85 -8.47
C ARG A 347 25.09 16.73 -8.53
N THR A 348 24.22 16.76 -9.53
CA THR A 348 23.16 15.77 -9.71
C THR A 348 23.26 15.13 -11.08
N LEU A 349 23.33 13.81 -11.12
CA LEU A 349 23.33 13.00 -12.33
C LEU A 349 22.21 11.98 -12.24
N ASP A 350 21.19 12.13 -13.08
CA ASP A 350 20.07 11.18 -13.16
C ASP A 350 20.04 10.54 -14.55
N LEU A 351 20.39 9.27 -14.60
CA LEU A 351 20.38 8.41 -15.79
C LEU A 351 19.41 7.22 -15.60
N SER A 352 18.34 7.41 -14.86
CA SER A 352 17.37 6.37 -14.57
C SER A 352 16.58 5.96 -15.82
N TYR A 353 16.09 4.73 -15.84
CA TYR A 353 15.27 4.19 -16.93
C TYR A 353 15.96 4.24 -18.29
N ASN A 354 17.17 3.71 -18.35
CA ASN A 354 17.98 3.58 -19.56
C ASN A 354 18.41 2.13 -19.80
N GLU A 355 19.25 1.89 -20.77
CA GLU A 355 19.78 0.57 -21.14
C GLU A 355 21.27 0.42 -20.78
N ILE A 356 21.75 1.09 -19.72
CA ILE A 356 23.17 1.12 -19.34
C ILE A 356 23.58 -0.23 -18.73
N GLU A 357 24.60 -0.88 -19.32
CA GLU A 357 25.15 -2.14 -18.85
C GLU A 357 26.40 -1.96 -17.98
N GLU A 358 27.27 -1.01 -18.35
CA GLU A 358 28.54 -0.75 -17.67
C GLU A 358 28.70 0.73 -17.33
N LEU A 359 29.34 1.00 -16.19
CA LEU A 359 29.60 2.37 -15.73
C LEU A 359 31.08 2.73 -15.94
N PRO A 360 31.38 3.96 -16.44
CA PRO A 360 32.74 4.48 -16.44
C PRO A 360 33.16 4.86 -15.03
N SER A 361 34.43 5.22 -14.85
CA SER A 361 34.88 5.86 -13.61
C SER A 361 34.38 7.31 -13.56
N PHE A 362 33.71 7.68 -12.47
CA PHE A 362 33.29 9.06 -12.22
C PHE A 362 34.38 9.91 -11.53
N GLN A 363 35.62 9.46 -11.59
CA GLN A 363 36.77 10.20 -11.06
C GLN A 363 36.91 11.54 -11.78
N GLY A 364 36.86 12.63 -11.06
CA GLY A 364 36.85 14.00 -11.64
C GLY A 364 35.59 14.79 -11.33
N CYS A 365 34.42 14.13 -11.17
CA CYS A 365 33.18 14.76 -10.75
C CYS A 365 33.16 14.99 -9.22
N LEU A 366 34.11 15.72 -8.67
CA LEU A 366 34.36 15.86 -7.23
C LEU A 366 33.20 16.53 -6.47
N LYS A 367 32.31 17.26 -7.15
CA LYS A 367 31.16 17.96 -6.54
C LYS A 367 29.87 17.15 -6.60
N LEU A 368 29.91 15.95 -7.17
CA LEU A 368 28.73 15.11 -7.36
C LEU A 368 28.14 14.70 -6.00
N GLN A 369 26.88 15.03 -5.79
CA GLN A 369 26.12 14.79 -4.56
C GLN A 369 25.08 13.70 -4.71
N GLU A 370 24.50 13.58 -5.88
CA GLU A 370 23.39 12.66 -6.16
C GLU A 370 23.63 11.95 -7.49
N ILE A 371 23.54 10.62 -7.47
CA ILE A 371 23.55 9.76 -8.65
C ILE A 371 22.32 8.86 -8.59
N SER A 372 21.51 8.91 -9.65
CA SER A 372 20.39 7.99 -9.86
C SER A 372 20.62 7.19 -11.13
N LEU A 373 20.70 5.88 -10.99
CA LEU A 373 20.93 4.89 -12.04
C LEU A 373 19.88 3.77 -11.98
N GLN A 374 18.74 4.06 -11.37
CA GLN A 374 17.68 3.07 -11.20
C GLN A 374 17.12 2.60 -12.55
N HIS A 375 16.71 1.36 -12.61
CA HIS A 375 16.09 0.77 -13.80
C HIS A 375 16.99 0.84 -15.04
N ASN A 376 18.17 0.25 -14.91
CA ASN A 376 19.14 -0.01 -15.97
C ASN A 376 19.49 -1.51 -16.00
N HIS A 377 20.48 -1.91 -16.77
CA HIS A 377 20.97 -3.29 -16.90
C HIS A 377 22.36 -3.52 -16.27
N ILE A 378 22.73 -2.69 -15.27
CA ILE A 378 24.03 -2.75 -14.60
C ILE A 378 24.17 -4.08 -13.86
N GLN A 379 25.24 -4.83 -14.17
CA GLN A 379 25.49 -6.16 -13.62
C GLN A 379 26.51 -6.18 -12.49
N GLN A 380 27.47 -5.26 -12.50
CA GLN A 380 28.53 -5.17 -11.51
C GLN A 380 28.99 -3.72 -11.29
N ILE A 381 29.55 -3.46 -10.13
CA ILE A 381 30.22 -2.20 -9.78
C ILE A 381 31.67 -2.50 -9.49
N ASP A 382 32.57 -1.84 -10.22
CA ASP A 382 33.98 -1.99 -10.07
C ASP A 382 34.57 -1.13 -8.95
N ARG A 383 35.84 -1.34 -8.65
CA ARG A 383 36.55 -0.63 -7.59
C ARG A 383 36.63 0.86 -7.81
N ASP A 384 36.86 1.28 -9.06
CA ASP A 384 37.23 2.64 -9.43
C ASP A 384 36.01 3.46 -9.91
N THR A 385 34.84 2.85 -10.02
CA THR A 385 33.61 3.49 -10.50
C THR A 385 33.27 4.77 -9.72
N PHE A 386 33.31 4.74 -8.39
CA PHE A 386 33.00 5.88 -7.53
C PHE A 386 34.24 6.49 -6.85
N GLN A 387 35.43 6.30 -7.44
CA GLN A 387 36.65 6.80 -6.87
C GLN A 387 36.66 8.33 -6.82
N GLY A 388 36.98 8.89 -5.64
CA GLY A 388 37.10 10.34 -5.43
C GLY A 388 35.78 11.07 -5.15
N LEU A 389 34.61 10.41 -5.18
CA LEU A 389 33.30 11.04 -4.96
C LEU A 389 33.03 11.33 -3.46
N SER A 390 33.85 12.14 -2.86
CA SER A 390 33.78 12.46 -1.42
C SER A 390 32.59 13.34 -1.02
N ALA A 391 31.88 13.93 -1.99
CA ALA A 391 30.70 14.78 -1.76
C ALA A 391 29.37 14.02 -1.96
N LEU A 392 29.39 12.75 -2.41
CA LEU A 392 28.21 11.99 -2.76
C LEU A 392 27.37 11.66 -1.51
N ARG A 393 26.09 12.04 -1.54
CA ARG A 393 25.12 11.85 -0.46
C ARG A 393 24.04 10.83 -0.80
N LEU A 394 23.60 10.78 -2.05
CA LEU A 394 22.57 9.87 -2.53
C LEU A 394 23.11 9.05 -3.71
N LEU A 395 22.95 7.73 -3.62
CA LEU A 395 23.25 6.79 -4.69
C LEU A 395 22.08 5.82 -4.84
N ASP A 396 21.39 5.90 -5.96
CA ASP A 396 20.31 5.00 -6.33
C ASP A 396 20.74 4.07 -7.48
N LEU A 397 20.85 2.79 -7.17
CA LEU A 397 21.19 1.71 -8.10
C LEU A 397 20.08 0.65 -8.12
N SER A 398 18.88 1.04 -7.71
CA SER A 398 17.75 0.11 -7.64
C SER A 398 17.29 -0.37 -9.00
N ARG A 399 16.61 -1.52 -9.03
CA ARG A 399 16.06 -2.10 -10.27
C ARG A 399 17.11 -2.30 -11.37
N ASN A 400 18.23 -2.91 -11.00
CA ASN A 400 19.29 -3.33 -11.92
C ASN A 400 19.47 -4.85 -11.84
N GLU A 401 20.44 -5.36 -12.59
CA GLU A 401 20.77 -6.78 -12.64
C GLU A 401 22.02 -7.12 -11.83
N MET A 402 22.35 -6.29 -10.82
CA MET A 402 23.60 -6.41 -10.08
C MET A 402 23.70 -7.72 -9.32
N LYS A 403 24.79 -8.45 -9.55
CA LYS A 403 25.13 -9.71 -8.86
C LYS A 403 26.23 -9.48 -7.83
N THR A 404 27.20 -8.62 -8.15
CA THR A 404 28.39 -8.39 -7.34
C THR A 404 28.75 -6.90 -7.30
N ILE A 405 29.24 -6.46 -6.15
CA ILE A 405 29.81 -5.14 -5.93
C ILE A 405 31.23 -5.37 -5.41
N HIS A 406 32.22 -4.73 -6.00
CA HIS A 406 33.59 -4.84 -5.53
C HIS A 406 33.70 -4.39 -4.06
N ARG A 407 34.47 -5.07 -3.23
CA ARG A 407 34.55 -4.82 -1.78
C ARG A 407 34.96 -3.40 -1.40
N ASP A 408 35.73 -2.71 -2.26
CA ASP A 408 36.24 -1.35 -2.06
C ASP A 408 35.48 -0.29 -2.90
N ALA A 409 34.38 -0.66 -3.56
CA ALA A 409 33.62 0.23 -4.45
C ALA A 409 33.09 1.49 -3.74
N PHE A 410 32.76 1.39 -2.46
CA PHE A 410 32.22 2.50 -1.67
C PHE A 410 33.25 3.18 -0.76
N LEU A 411 34.53 2.79 -0.84
CA LEU A 411 35.58 3.25 0.06
C LEU A 411 35.68 4.78 0.20
N TYR A 412 35.43 5.49 -0.90
CA TYR A 412 35.56 6.95 -0.99
C TYR A 412 34.28 7.71 -0.64
N LEU A 413 33.15 7.02 -0.41
CA LEU A 413 31.84 7.61 -0.20
C LEU A 413 31.59 7.99 1.28
N THR A 414 32.47 8.77 1.85
CA THR A 414 32.54 9.06 3.30
C THR A 414 31.34 9.84 3.85
N VAL A 415 30.60 10.54 2.99
CA VAL A 415 29.42 11.36 3.37
C VAL A 415 28.11 10.80 2.80
N LEU A 416 28.14 9.59 2.24
CA LEU A 416 26.94 8.95 1.68
C LEU A 416 25.90 8.73 2.80
N THR A 417 24.71 9.30 2.61
CA THR A 417 23.60 9.20 3.56
C THR A 417 22.53 8.22 3.10
N ASN A 418 22.27 8.16 1.79
CA ASN A 418 21.20 7.35 1.21
C ASN A 418 21.76 6.43 0.15
N LEU A 419 21.52 5.13 0.30
CA LEU A 419 21.91 4.10 -0.67
C LEU A 419 20.72 3.20 -0.96
N ASP A 420 20.31 3.18 -2.22
CA ASP A 420 19.26 2.28 -2.71
C ASP A 420 19.85 1.22 -3.64
N LEU A 421 19.79 -0.01 -3.22
CA LEU A 421 20.21 -1.21 -3.97
C LEU A 421 19.05 -2.19 -4.16
N SER A 422 17.82 -1.71 -3.99
CA SER A 422 16.64 -2.57 -4.04
C SER A 422 16.42 -3.18 -5.43
N LEU A 423 15.70 -4.29 -5.48
CA LEU A 423 15.34 -5.00 -6.71
C LEU A 423 16.56 -5.34 -7.61
N ASN A 424 17.58 -5.92 -6.98
CA ASN A 424 18.77 -6.48 -7.64
C ASN A 424 18.91 -7.97 -7.33
N SER A 425 20.02 -8.58 -7.74
CA SER A 425 20.35 -9.99 -7.49
C SER A 425 21.55 -10.17 -6.56
N LEU A 426 21.78 -9.21 -5.67
CA LEU A 426 22.94 -9.19 -4.78
C LEU A 426 22.90 -10.32 -3.74
N THR A 427 24.06 -10.91 -3.47
CA THR A 427 24.23 -11.92 -2.40
C THR A 427 24.78 -11.31 -1.11
N SER A 428 25.55 -10.21 -1.22
CA SER A 428 26.13 -9.48 -0.10
C SER A 428 26.44 -8.04 -0.53
N ILE A 429 26.63 -7.15 0.44
CA ILE A 429 27.07 -5.76 0.20
C ILE A 429 28.36 -5.49 0.94
N PRO A 430 29.29 -4.72 0.37
CA PRO A 430 30.43 -4.19 1.10
C PRO A 430 29.98 -3.06 2.04
N THR A 431 30.48 -3.06 3.26
CA THR A 431 30.18 -2.02 4.27
C THR A 431 31.31 -1.01 4.46
N THR A 432 32.44 -1.23 3.79
CA THR A 432 33.61 -0.31 3.84
C THR A 432 33.26 1.03 3.17
N GLY A 433 33.49 2.15 3.89
CA GLY A 433 33.16 3.50 3.38
C GLY A 433 31.77 4.00 3.74
N LEU A 434 30.86 3.14 4.22
CA LEU A 434 29.45 3.49 4.48
C LEU A 434 29.17 3.96 5.94
N SER A 435 30.16 4.46 6.64
CA SER A 435 30.02 4.85 8.07
C SER A 435 29.05 6.02 8.31
N SER A 436 28.73 6.81 7.29
CA SER A 436 27.81 7.95 7.36
C SER A 436 26.39 7.63 6.89
N LEU A 437 26.14 6.39 6.49
CA LEU A 437 24.88 5.98 5.90
C LEU A 437 23.72 6.10 6.91
N ASN A 438 22.66 6.80 6.49
CA ASN A 438 21.44 7.01 7.24
C ASN A 438 20.32 6.08 6.78
N GLN A 439 20.21 5.89 5.47
CA GLN A 439 19.17 5.09 4.84
C GLN A 439 19.78 4.07 3.88
N LEU A 440 19.37 2.81 4.02
CA LEU A 440 19.79 1.71 3.17
C LEU A 440 18.57 0.92 2.72
N LYS A 441 18.38 0.79 1.40
CA LYS A 441 17.31 -0.02 0.83
C LYS A 441 17.90 -1.21 0.08
N LEU A 442 17.45 -2.42 0.43
CA LEU A 442 17.93 -3.70 -0.10
C LEU A 442 16.76 -4.63 -0.48
N THR A 443 15.52 -4.16 -0.39
CA THR A 443 14.33 -4.95 -0.72
C THR A 443 14.43 -5.57 -2.10
N GLY A 444 13.91 -6.78 -2.29
CA GLY A 444 13.92 -7.45 -3.59
C GLY A 444 15.19 -8.20 -3.94
N ASN A 445 16.28 -8.13 -3.13
CA ASN A 445 17.49 -8.94 -3.31
C ASN A 445 17.31 -10.35 -2.73
N LEU A 446 16.57 -11.21 -3.41
CA LEU A 446 16.17 -12.53 -2.90
C LEU A 446 17.35 -13.50 -2.65
N GLN A 447 18.51 -13.22 -3.24
CA GLN A 447 19.73 -14.02 -3.02
C GLN A 447 20.46 -13.64 -1.73
N MET A 448 20.16 -12.49 -1.12
CA MET A 448 20.79 -11.98 0.07
C MET A 448 20.18 -12.59 1.33
N LYS A 449 20.72 -13.75 1.73
CA LYS A 449 20.19 -14.54 2.86
C LYS A 449 20.90 -14.26 4.18
N ASN A 450 22.04 -13.59 4.15
CA ASN A 450 22.86 -13.36 5.34
C ASN A 450 22.34 -12.16 6.15
N VAL A 451 22.46 -12.25 7.46
CA VAL A 451 22.11 -11.19 8.41
C VAL A 451 23.27 -10.19 8.53
N PHE A 452 22.97 -8.89 8.48
CA PHE A 452 23.95 -7.83 8.67
C PHE A 452 24.22 -7.62 10.16
N THR A 453 25.44 -7.16 10.48
CA THR A 453 25.76 -6.70 11.83
C THR A 453 25.54 -5.18 11.93
N ALA A 454 24.71 -4.74 12.86
CA ALA A 454 24.46 -3.32 13.13
C ALA A 454 25.73 -2.51 13.43
N LYS A 455 26.79 -3.17 13.89
CA LYS A 455 28.08 -2.55 14.24
C LYS A 455 28.82 -1.96 13.02
N SER A 456 28.55 -2.44 11.81
CA SER A 456 29.23 -1.96 10.59
C SER A 456 28.65 -0.64 10.05
N LEU A 457 27.45 -0.24 10.48
CA LEU A 457 26.71 0.94 10.00
C LEU A 457 26.20 1.80 11.17
N PRO A 458 27.06 2.53 11.88
CA PRO A 458 26.75 3.15 13.18
C PRO A 458 25.73 4.31 13.11
N LYS A 459 25.57 4.95 11.95
CA LYS A 459 24.64 6.08 11.78
C LYS A 459 23.33 5.72 11.08
N LEU A 460 23.10 4.43 10.81
CA LEU A 460 21.93 3.96 10.10
C LEU A 460 20.65 4.23 10.92
N ARG A 461 19.65 4.89 10.31
CA ARG A 461 18.34 5.20 10.92
C ARG A 461 17.21 4.42 10.26
N SER A 462 17.32 4.19 8.97
CA SER A 462 16.30 3.46 8.21
C SER A 462 16.96 2.39 7.37
N VAL A 463 16.47 1.16 7.46
CA VAL A 463 16.92 0.06 6.62
C VAL A 463 15.72 -0.72 6.09
N SER A 464 15.71 -0.96 4.78
CA SER A 464 14.73 -1.81 4.13
C SER A 464 15.45 -3.05 3.59
N VAL A 465 15.10 -4.22 4.10
CA VAL A 465 15.79 -5.48 3.82
C VAL A 465 14.88 -6.47 3.07
N PRO A 466 15.44 -7.46 2.35
CA PRO A 466 14.65 -8.47 1.67
C PRO A 466 13.81 -9.34 2.61
N TYR A 467 14.32 -9.62 3.79
CA TYR A 467 13.69 -10.54 4.74
C TYR A 467 13.59 -9.92 6.14
N ALA A 468 12.41 -10.00 6.77
CA ALA A 468 12.16 -9.44 8.10
C ALA A 468 13.12 -9.95 9.19
N TYR A 469 13.65 -11.16 9.05
CA TYR A 469 14.63 -11.71 10.00
C TYR A 469 15.93 -10.89 10.07
N GLN A 470 16.29 -10.24 8.98
CA GLN A 470 17.48 -9.39 8.95
C GLN A 470 17.32 -8.14 9.83
N CYS A 471 16.08 -7.70 10.05
CA CYS A 471 15.78 -6.62 10.99
C CYS A 471 16.02 -7.01 12.45
N CYS A 472 16.04 -8.29 12.78
CA CYS A 472 16.27 -8.74 14.16
C CYS A 472 17.64 -8.32 14.70
N ALA A 473 18.62 -8.14 13.82
CA ALA A 473 19.95 -7.66 14.20
C ALA A 473 19.95 -6.17 14.65
N PHE A 474 18.89 -5.44 14.35
CA PHE A 474 18.76 -4.01 14.60
C PHE A 474 17.77 -3.68 15.73
N VAL A 475 16.78 -4.55 15.97
CA VAL A 475 15.71 -4.35 16.98
C VAL A 475 16.17 -4.80 18.39
N GLY A 476 17.25 -5.58 18.50
CA GLY A 476 17.70 -6.19 19.75
C GLY A 476 18.33 -5.24 20.78
N CYS A 477 18.35 -3.93 20.58
CA CYS A 477 18.95 -2.99 21.56
C CYS A 477 17.97 -2.41 22.58
N ASP A 478 16.64 -2.58 22.43
CA ASP A 478 15.65 -1.90 23.27
C ASP A 478 14.70 -2.80 24.07
N SER A 479 14.86 -4.13 24.10
CA SER A 479 13.91 -5.01 24.81
C SER A 479 14.36 -5.50 26.20
N SER A 480 15.31 -4.84 26.86
CA SER A 480 15.74 -5.23 28.22
C SER A 480 15.65 -4.11 29.25
N THR A 481 14.56 -3.34 29.23
CA THR A 481 14.13 -2.61 30.43
C THR A 481 12.65 -2.89 30.66
N SER A 482 12.38 -4.10 31.19
CA SER A 482 11.13 -4.35 31.90
C SER A 482 11.07 -3.44 33.13
N SER A 483 10.01 -2.72 33.17
CA SER A 483 9.48 -1.88 34.22
C SER A 483 9.61 -2.43 35.67
N THR A 484 10.78 -2.43 36.29
CA THR A 484 10.90 -2.64 37.74
C THR A 484 12.04 -1.93 38.42
N ASP A 485 12.93 -1.19 37.71
CA ASP A 485 14.08 -0.55 38.34
C ASP A 485 14.13 0.98 38.24
N GLU A 486 13.04 1.66 37.84
CA GLU A 486 13.04 3.13 37.73
C GLU A 486 12.93 3.90 39.09
N GLU A 487 12.69 3.22 40.21
CA GLU A 487 12.57 3.93 41.50
C GLU A 487 13.86 4.06 42.31
N ASN A 488 14.93 3.33 41.98
CA ASN A 488 16.14 3.32 42.80
C ASN A 488 17.35 4.09 42.26
N ILE A 489 17.28 4.66 41.01
CA ILE A 489 18.43 5.36 40.43
C ILE A 489 18.35 6.91 40.60
N LYS A 490 17.23 7.44 41.07
CA LYS A 490 17.06 8.90 41.27
C LYS A 490 17.76 9.50 42.50
N LYS A 491 18.59 8.74 43.19
CA LYS A 491 19.19 9.23 44.47
C LYS A 491 20.71 9.44 44.49
N VAL A 492 21.44 9.15 43.42
CA VAL A 492 22.91 9.33 43.45
C VAL A 492 23.41 9.84 42.10
N THR A 493 23.11 10.99 41.65
CA THR A 493 24.00 11.91 40.90
C THR A 493 23.21 13.14 40.49
N GLY A 494 23.48 14.24 41.13
CA GLY A 494 23.14 15.56 40.63
C GLY A 494 24.11 15.96 39.53
N GLY A 495 23.56 16.48 38.41
CA GLY A 495 24.38 17.16 37.42
C GLY A 495 24.06 16.74 35.97
N GLU A 496 23.46 17.68 35.26
CA GLU A 496 23.40 17.84 33.80
C GLU A 496 22.59 16.84 33.01
N ASP A 497 21.39 17.32 32.61
CA ASP A 497 20.50 16.74 31.64
C ASP A 497 21.15 16.71 30.25
N VAL A 498 21.79 15.60 29.90
CA VAL A 498 22.03 15.23 28.52
C VAL A 498 20.85 14.37 28.12
N GLU A 499 19.87 14.95 27.46
CA GLU A 499 18.82 14.24 26.71
C GLU A 499 19.50 13.26 25.74
N ARG A 500 19.64 12.01 26.13
CA ARG A 500 19.86 10.89 25.22
C ARG A 500 18.52 10.66 24.50
N ILE A 501 18.34 11.37 23.40
CA ILE A 501 17.32 10.99 22.42
C ILE A 501 17.74 9.61 21.92
N SER A 502 17.07 8.57 22.40
CA SER A 502 17.19 7.23 21.85
C SER A 502 16.62 7.29 20.44
N MET A 503 17.48 7.33 19.43
CA MET A 503 17.05 7.36 18.05
C MET A 503 16.50 5.99 17.70
N VAL A 504 15.18 5.91 17.57
CA VAL A 504 14.48 4.69 17.12
C VAL A 504 14.89 4.39 15.68
N MET A 505 15.55 3.26 15.49
CA MET A 505 15.93 2.78 14.17
C MET A 505 14.73 2.14 13.49
N HIS A 506 14.41 2.57 12.27
CA HIS A 506 13.34 2.01 11.48
C HIS A 506 13.85 0.90 10.55
N CYS A 507 13.38 -0.35 10.74
CA CYS A 507 13.69 -1.48 9.87
C CYS A 507 12.42 -2.07 9.24
N SER A 508 12.42 -2.25 7.92
CA SER A 508 11.29 -2.77 7.15
C SER A 508 11.74 -3.95 6.25
N PRO A 509 10.95 -5.02 6.13
CA PRO A 509 9.73 -5.32 6.89
C PRO A 509 10.04 -5.66 8.34
N SER A 510 9.24 -5.15 9.28
CA SER A 510 9.47 -5.37 10.70
C SER A 510 9.26 -6.84 11.07
N PRO A 511 10.09 -7.41 11.98
CA PRO A 511 9.85 -8.73 12.52
C PRO A 511 8.54 -8.75 13.31
N GLY A 512 7.91 -9.91 13.40
CA GLY A 512 6.62 -10.05 14.06
C GLY A 512 6.28 -11.49 14.38
N ALA A 513 5.04 -11.73 14.79
CA ALA A 513 4.58 -13.05 15.21
C ALA A 513 4.92 -14.17 14.24
N PHE A 514 4.72 -13.94 12.94
CA PHE A 514 5.02 -14.92 11.88
C PHE A 514 6.47 -14.86 11.38
N LYS A 515 7.26 -13.87 11.76
CA LYS A 515 8.69 -13.75 11.43
C LYS A 515 9.47 -13.40 12.70
N PRO A 516 9.53 -14.33 13.67
CA PRO A 516 10.10 -14.07 14.99
C PRO A 516 11.62 -14.00 14.95
N CYS A 517 12.21 -13.21 15.85
CA CYS A 517 13.67 -13.11 15.99
C CYS A 517 14.28 -14.28 16.76
N GLU A 518 13.68 -14.64 17.89
CA GLU A 518 14.31 -15.56 18.83
C GLU A 518 13.77 -16.99 18.74
N HIS A 519 12.44 -17.13 18.66
CA HIS A 519 11.78 -18.40 18.83
C HIS A 519 10.66 -18.63 17.81
N LEU A 520 10.72 -19.74 17.09
CA LEU A 520 9.73 -20.10 16.08
C LEU A 520 8.33 -20.24 16.68
N LEU A 521 8.18 -20.97 17.78
CA LEU A 521 6.87 -21.26 18.39
C LEU A 521 6.37 -20.13 19.32
N GLY A 522 7.18 -19.09 19.57
CA GLY A 522 6.80 -17.96 20.42
C GLY A 522 6.94 -18.26 21.91
N SER A 523 5.92 -17.92 22.73
CA SER A 523 5.99 -18.06 24.19
C SER A 523 6.17 -19.52 24.63
N TRP A 524 6.80 -19.71 25.78
CA TRP A 524 7.10 -21.03 26.29
C TRP A 524 5.82 -21.86 26.60
N MET A 525 4.71 -21.22 26.94
CA MET A 525 3.42 -21.88 27.13
C MET A 525 2.90 -22.54 25.85
N ILE A 526 2.95 -21.80 24.72
CA ILE A 526 2.55 -22.29 23.40
C ILE A 526 3.48 -23.43 22.99
N ARG A 527 4.75 -23.29 23.22
CA ARG A 527 5.76 -24.29 22.93
C ARG A 527 5.48 -25.62 23.65
N LEU A 528 5.26 -25.60 24.97
CA LEU A 528 4.93 -26.81 25.72
C LEU A 528 3.64 -27.46 25.24
N THR A 529 2.63 -26.64 24.91
CA THR A 529 1.35 -27.14 24.38
C THR A 529 1.56 -27.85 23.04
N VAL A 530 2.29 -27.24 22.13
CA VAL A 530 2.59 -27.80 20.80
C VAL A 530 3.42 -29.07 20.92
N TRP A 531 4.41 -29.12 21.80
CA TRP A 531 5.20 -30.32 22.08
C TRP A 531 4.37 -31.45 22.62
N PHE A 532 3.44 -31.15 23.57
CA PHE A 532 2.51 -32.13 24.12
C PHE A 532 1.58 -32.67 23.03
N ILE A 533 1.00 -31.79 22.18
CA ILE A 533 0.14 -32.19 21.06
C ILE A 533 0.91 -33.10 20.11
N CYS A 534 2.16 -32.76 19.77
CA CYS A 534 3.03 -33.55 18.90
C CYS A 534 3.24 -34.94 19.45
N LEU A 535 3.67 -35.04 20.72
CA LEU A 535 3.97 -36.30 21.37
C LEU A 535 2.76 -37.23 21.46
N VAL A 536 1.61 -36.67 21.86
CA VAL A 536 0.34 -37.41 21.93
C VAL A 536 -0.09 -37.86 20.53
N ALA A 537 -0.06 -36.97 19.54
CA ALA A 537 -0.42 -37.31 18.16
C ALA A 537 0.45 -38.45 17.59
N LEU A 538 1.76 -38.38 17.77
CA LEU A 538 2.66 -39.41 17.28
C LEU A 538 2.45 -40.78 17.99
N ILE A 539 2.37 -40.80 19.33
CA ILE A 539 2.21 -42.02 20.10
C ILE A 539 0.88 -42.71 19.81
N PHE A 540 -0.23 -41.96 19.97
CA PHE A 540 -1.54 -42.57 19.91
C PHE A 540 -1.97 -42.98 18.49
N ASN A 541 -1.60 -42.18 17.46
CA ASN A 541 -1.90 -42.56 16.06
C ASN A 541 -1.05 -43.78 15.63
N THR A 542 0.22 -43.88 16.05
CA THR A 542 1.02 -45.08 15.81
C THR A 542 0.41 -46.29 16.47
N LEU A 543 -0.10 -46.15 17.69
CA LEU A 543 -0.75 -47.24 18.41
C LEU A 543 -2.06 -47.69 17.70
N VAL A 544 -2.87 -46.75 17.22
CA VAL A 544 -4.08 -47.05 16.44
C VAL A 544 -3.74 -47.75 15.14
N LEU A 545 -2.71 -47.29 14.41
CA LEU A 545 -2.26 -47.91 13.17
C LEU A 545 -1.76 -49.35 13.43
N ALA A 546 -0.94 -49.54 14.46
CA ALA A 546 -0.46 -50.86 14.83
C ALA A 546 -1.60 -51.82 15.18
N ALA A 547 -2.61 -51.35 15.94
CA ALA A 547 -3.77 -52.18 16.28
C ALA A 547 -4.64 -52.50 15.06
N THR A 548 -4.85 -51.51 14.17
CA THR A 548 -5.71 -51.67 12.98
C THR A 548 -5.12 -52.59 11.92
N PHE A 549 -3.79 -52.48 11.64
CA PHE A 549 -3.13 -53.19 10.55
C PHE A 549 -2.29 -54.44 10.98
N SER A 550 -2.31 -54.82 12.25
CA SER A 550 -1.54 -55.96 12.76
C SER A 550 -1.94 -57.32 12.20
N ARG A 551 -2.98 -57.44 11.39
CA ARG A 551 -3.48 -58.71 10.82
C ARG A 551 -3.27 -58.82 9.33
N ARG A 552 -2.49 -59.81 8.91
CA ARG A 552 -2.22 -60.19 7.52
C ARG A 552 -3.35 -60.94 6.80
N ALA A 553 -4.48 -61.25 7.45
CA ALA A 553 -5.37 -62.32 6.92
C ALA A 553 -6.89 -62.07 6.92
N LEU A 554 -7.41 -60.88 7.22
CA LEU A 554 -8.84 -60.61 7.08
C LEU A 554 -9.06 -59.39 6.17
N ALA A 555 -10.04 -59.49 5.27
CA ALA A 555 -10.52 -58.37 4.46
C ALA A 555 -10.80 -57.18 5.38
N LEU A 556 -10.14 -56.02 5.14
CA LEU A 556 -10.36 -54.80 5.91
C LEU A 556 -11.77 -54.32 5.61
N SER A 557 -12.63 -54.32 6.62
CA SER A 557 -13.95 -53.68 6.46
C SER A 557 -13.75 -52.16 6.18
N PRO A 558 -14.67 -51.52 5.39
CA PRO A 558 -14.56 -50.11 5.08
C PRO A 558 -14.33 -49.23 6.30
N ALA A 559 -14.93 -49.55 7.38
CA ALA A 559 -14.86 -48.87 8.64
C ALA A 559 -13.47 -48.97 9.32
N ARG A 560 -12.84 -50.15 9.31
CA ARG A 560 -11.46 -50.28 9.83
C ARG A 560 -10.46 -49.58 8.93
N LEU A 561 -10.65 -49.69 7.61
CA LEU A 561 -9.82 -48.93 6.65
C LEU A 561 -9.91 -47.44 6.91
N LEU A 562 -11.12 -46.91 7.12
CA LEU A 562 -11.32 -45.49 7.44
C LEU A 562 -10.59 -45.05 8.71
N VAL A 563 -10.73 -45.80 9.80
CA VAL A 563 -10.01 -45.52 11.06
C VAL A 563 -8.49 -45.56 10.85
N GLY A 564 -7.99 -46.54 10.09
CA GLY A 564 -6.58 -46.61 9.75
C GLY A 564 -6.11 -45.42 8.90
N LEU A 565 -6.88 -45.00 7.89
CA LEU A 565 -6.54 -43.87 7.05
C LEU A 565 -6.59 -42.54 7.83
N LEU A 566 -7.59 -42.35 8.68
CA LEU A 566 -7.65 -41.17 9.56
C LEU A 566 -6.50 -41.13 10.57
N ALA A 567 -6.12 -42.30 11.13
CA ALA A 567 -4.94 -42.38 11.99
C ALA A 567 -3.64 -42.08 11.20
N LEU A 568 -3.56 -42.51 9.94
CA LEU A 568 -2.43 -42.18 9.07
C LEU A 568 -2.33 -40.68 8.79
N THR A 569 -3.43 -40.03 8.40
CA THR A 569 -3.46 -38.58 8.16
C THR A 569 -3.11 -37.80 9.43
N ASN A 570 -3.66 -38.18 10.57
CA ASN A 570 -3.34 -37.60 11.86
C ASN A 570 -1.87 -37.81 12.28
N LEU A 571 -1.29 -38.95 11.95
CA LEU A 571 0.13 -39.23 12.19
C LEU A 571 1.01 -38.31 11.32
N LEU A 572 0.64 -38.11 10.05
CA LEU A 572 1.36 -37.20 9.14
C LEU A 572 1.28 -35.77 9.64
N THR A 573 0.11 -35.31 10.14
CA THR A 573 -0.01 -34.01 10.82
C THR A 573 0.88 -33.96 12.07
N GLY A 574 0.95 -35.04 12.85
CA GLY A 574 1.89 -35.16 13.99
C GLY A 574 3.35 -35.04 13.57
N VAL A 575 3.73 -35.62 12.43
CA VAL A 575 5.10 -35.50 11.87
C VAL A 575 5.36 -34.02 11.45
N TYR A 576 4.41 -33.35 10.82
CA TYR A 576 4.52 -31.93 10.50
C TYR A 576 4.83 -31.08 11.76
N VAL A 577 4.05 -31.26 12.81
CA VAL A 577 4.26 -30.55 14.09
C VAL A 577 5.61 -30.95 14.70
N GLY A 578 5.99 -32.22 14.56
CA GLY A 578 7.29 -32.75 15.02
C GLY A 578 8.48 -32.06 14.34
N VAL A 579 8.40 -31.81 13.05
CA VAL A 579 9.43 -31.05 12.32
C VAL A 579 9.55 -29.63 12.87
N LEU A 580 8.42 -28.93 13.10
CA LEU A 580 8.43 -27.58 13.67
C LEU A 580 8.99 -27.56 15.11
N THR A 581 8.66 -28.57 15.94
CA THR A 581 9.17 -28.65 17.31
C THR A 581 10.67 -28.93 17.36
N VAL A 582 11.16 -29.80 16.48
CA VAL A 582 12.61 -30.10 16.36
C VAL A 582 13.36 -28.86 15.86
N LEU A 583 12.79 -28.16 14.88
CA LEU A 583 13.36 -26.91 14.37
C LEU A 583 13.45 -25.83 15.46
N ASP A 584 12.36 -25.60 16.21
CA ASP A 584 12.32 -24.66 17.33
C ASP A 584 13.34 -25.01 18.42
N ALA A 585 13.53 -26.30 18.72
CA ALA A 585 14.54 -26.77 19.67
C ALA A 585 15.98 -26.60 19.15
N ALA A 586 16.21 -26.85 17.86
CA ALA A 586 17.52 -26.75 17.24
C ALA A 586 17.98 -25.28 17.06
N THR A 587 17.02 -24.36 16.88
CA THR A 587 17.29 -22.93 16.66
C THR A 587 16.97 -22.07 17.87
N TRP A 588 17.10 -22.62 19.05
CA TRP A 588 16.75 -21.97 20.31
C TRP A 588 17.45 -20.63 20.53
N GLY A 589 16.70 -19.55 20.63
CA GLY A 589 17.22 -18.18 20.85
C GLY A 589 17.86 -17.50 19.65
N SER A 590 17.99 -18.20 18.49
CA SER A 590 18.68 -17.68 17.30
C SER A 590 17.92 -17.99 16.00
N PHE A 591 16.59 -18.04 16.05
CA PHE A 591 15.79 -18.41 14.88
C PHE A 591 16.00 -17.48 13.67
N ALA A 592 16.26 -16.20 13.92
CA ALA A 592 16.49 -15.21 12.86
C ALA A 592 17.63 -15.61 11.89
N GLU A 593 18.68 -16.25 12.39
CA GLU A 593 19.83 -16.68 11.56
C GLU A 593 19.46 -17.78 10.58
N PHE A 594 18.50 -18.63 10.94
CA PHE A 594 18.06 -19.77 10.15
C PHE A 594 16.73 -19.53 9.42
N GLY A 595 15.96 -18.52 9.84
CA GLY A 595 14.60 -18.29 9.36
C GLY A 595 14.50 -18.12 7.84
N VAL A 596 15.43 -17.38 7.23
CA VAL A 596 15.49 -17.19 5.78
C VAL A 596 15.78 -18.50 5.06
N TRP A 597 16.76 -19.27 5.53
CA TRP A 597 17.14 -20.57 4.95
C TRP A 597 16.02 -21.59 5.05
N TRP A 598 15.30 -21.59 6.18
CA TRP A 598 14.16 -22.44 6.39
C TRP A 598 13.01 -22.08 5.43
N GLU A 599 12.54 -20.85 5.43
CA GLU A 599 11.41 -20.41 4.60
C GLU A 599 11.64 -20.61 3.10
N THR A 600 12.83 -20.29 2.61
CA THR A 600 13.17 -20.44 1.19
C THR A 600 13.58 -21.87 0.83
N GLY A 601 13.79 -22.73 1.81
CA GLY A 601 14.32 -24.08 1.66
C GLY A 601 13.29 -25.10 1.20
N VAL A 602 13.79 -26.19 0.61
CA VAL A 602 12.97 -27.34 0.21
C VAL A 602 12.31 -28.00 1.45
N GLY A 603 12.96 -27.92 2.62
CA GLY A 603 12.44 -28.46 3.87
C GLY A 603 11.09 -27.87 4.26
N CYS A 604 10.96 -26.56 4.24
CA CYS A 604 9.69 -25.89 4.53
C CYS A 604 8.61 -26.22 3.49
N ARG A 605 8.96 -26.21 2.20
CA ARG A 605 8.01 -26.57 1.12
C ARG A 605 7.48 -27.99 1.29
N ALA A 606 8.36 -28.95 1.56
CA ALA A 606 7.96 -30.34 1.78
C ALA A 606 7.11 -30.49 3.05
N THR A 607 7.48 -29.81 4.13
CA THR A 607 6.75 -29.83 5.40
C THR A 607 5.37 -29.21 5.27
N GLY A 608 5.26 -28.11 4.53
CA GLY A 608 3.99 -27.45 4.22
C GLY A 608 3.08 -28.32 3.33
N ALA A 609 3.64 -28.92 2.28
CA ALA A 609 2.91 -29.85 1.43
C ALA A 609 2.39 -31.08 2.23
N LEU A 610 3.19 -31.59 3.17
CA LEU A 610 2.76 -32.66 4.07
C LEU A 610 1.60 -32.23 4.97
N ALA A 611 1.63 -31.01 5.50
CA ALA A 611 0.57 -30.47 6.34
C ALA A 611 -0.75 -30.31 5.57
N VAL A 612 -0.68 -29.71 4.38
CA VAL A 612 -1.85 -29.54 3.49
C VAL A 612 -2.38 -30.91 3.06
N PHE A 613 -1.53 -31.80 2.61
CA PHE A 613 -1.94 -33.14 2.20
C PHE A 613 -2.66 -33.89 3.31
N SER A 614 -2.07 -33.90 4.52
CA SER A 614 -2.64 -34.64 5.65
C SER A 614 -3.97 -34.05 6.11
N SER A 615 -4.11 -32.73 6.14
CA SER A 615 -5.33 -32.05 6.54
C SER A 615 -6.45 -32.22 5.51
N GLU A 616 -6.15 -32.00 4.23
CA GLU A 616 -7.14 -32.10 3.15
C GLU A 616 -7.63 -33.56 3.00
N TRP A 617 -6.72 -34.52 3.05
CA TRP A 617 -7.13 -35.94 2.97
C TRP A 617 -8.01 -36.32 4.17
N ALA A 618 -7.67 -35.88 5.37
CA ALA A 618 -8.51 -36.12 6.56
C ALA A 618 -9.91 -35.53 6.38
N VAL A 619 -10.02 -34.27 5.89
CA VAL A 619 -11.31 -33.62 5.66
C VAL A 619 -12.11 -34.31 4.59
N LEU A 620 -11.50 -34.74 3.47
CA LEU A 620 -12.17 -35.42 2.37
C LEU A 620 -12.61 -36.84 2.73
N LEU A 621 -11.97 -37.51 3.69
CA LEU A 621 -12.42 -38.81 4.20
C LEU A 621 -13.73 -38.71 5.01
N LEU A 622 -14.06 -37.56 5.60
CA LEU A 622 -15.28 -37.40 6.37
C LEU A 622 -16.57 -37.51 5.52
N PRO A 623 -16.71 -36.82 4.37
CA PRO A 623 -17.82 -37.02 3.44
C PRO A 623 -17.96 -38.47 2.96
N LEU A 624 -16.82 -39.10 2.64
CA LEU A 624 -16.81 -40.51 2.23
C LEU A 624 -17.35 -41.45 3.31
N ALA A 625 -16.95 -41.22 4.57
CA ALA A 625 -17.47 -41.91 5.72
C ALA A 625 -18.97 -41.70 5.91
N ALA A 626 -19.45 -40.46 5.73
CA ALA A 626 -20.85 -40.12 5.84
C ALA A 626 -21.71 -40.85 4.78
N VAL A 627 -21.22 -40.88 3.53
CA VAL A 627 -21.90 -41.59 2.42
C VAL A 627 -21.91 -43.09 2.65
N GLU A 628 -20.79 -43.70 3.04
CA GLU A 628 -20.71 -45.13 3.37
C GLU A 628 -21.73 -45.50 4.44
N ARG A 629 -21.81 -44.75 5.53
CA ARG A 629 -22.76 -44.95 6.59
C ARG A 629 -24.21 -44.78 6.15
N SER A 630 -24.50 -43.78 5.35
CA SER A 630 -25.84 -43.56 4.81
C SER A 630 -26.29 -44.74 3.92
N VAL A 631 -25.39 -45.27 3.09
CA VAL A 631 -25.67 -46.40 2.22
C VAL A 631 -25.85 -47.69 3.03
N ALA A 632 -25.01 -47.92 4.05
CA ALA A 632 -25.08 -49.08 4.93
C ALA A 632 -26.44 -49.12 5.68
N VAL A 633 -26.84 -47.99 6.28
CA VAL A 633 -28.10 -47.87 7.02
C VAL A 633 -29.32 -48.05 6.10
N ARG A 634 -29.32 -47.43 4.91
CA ARG A 634 -30.41 -47.62 3.90
C ARG A 634 -30.48 -49.04 3.42
N GLY A 635 -29.34 -49.74 3.30
CA GLY A 635 -29.31 -51.18 2.95
C GLY A 635 -29.92 -52.08 3.98
N LEU A 636 -29.77 -51.76 5.27
CA LEU A 636 -30.39 -52.49 6.35
C LEU A 636 -31.92 -52.28 6.44
N LEU A 637 -32.35 -51.01 6.27
CA LEU A 637 -33.79 -50.64 6.24
C LEU A 637 -34.53 -51.28 5.05
N GLY A 638 -33.87 -51.44 3.89
CA GLY A 638 -34.48 -52.07 2.72
C GLY A 638 -34.63 -53.58 2.84
N LYS A 639 -33.89 -54.25 3.72
CA LYS A 639 -34.01 -55.71 3.95
C LYS A 639 -35.25 -56.13 4.72
N THR A 640 -35.87 -55.23 5.44
CA THR A 640 -37.12 -55.51 6.22
C THR A 640 -38.37 -55.55 5.33
N ILE A 641 -38.31 -55.11 4.09
CA ILE A 641 -39.50 -54.97 3.19
C ILE A 641 -39.50 -56.01 2.07
N SER A 642 -38.43 -56.76 1.77
CA SER A 642 -38.42 -57.77 0.72
C SER A 642 -37.28 -58.78 0.88
N PRO A 643 -37.53 -60.04 1.21
CA PRO A 643 -36.51 -61.06 1.46
C PRO A 643 -35.93 -61.72 0.22
N ARG A 644 -36.23 -61.27 -0.97
CA ARG A 644 -35.74 -61.88 -2.24
C ARG A 644 -34.90 -60.90 -3.06
N ARG A 645 -33.61 -61.21 -3.24
CA ARG A 645 -32.61 -60.58 -4.11
C ARG A 645 -32.03 -59.26 -3.57
N SER A 646 -31.04 -59.34 -2.71
CA SER A 646 -29.99 -58.32 -2.62
C SER A 646 -28.72 -58.85 -1.96
N SER A 647 -28.08 -59.85 -2.56
CA SER A 647 -26.65 -60.01 -2.42
C SER A 647 -26.04 -58.94 -3.33
N GLU A 648 -25.20 -58.03 -2.82
CA GLU A 648 -24.46 -56.97 -3.52
C GLU A 648 -25.10 -55.59 -3.66
N ARG A 649 -25.41 -54.92 -2.59
CA ARG A 649 -25.53 -53.43 -2.55
C ARG A 649 -24.94 -52.83 -1.27
N GLY A 650 -23.81 -53.37 -0.79
CA GLY A 650 -22.88 -52.62 0.03
C GLY A 650 -21.86 -51.94 -0.86
N PHE A 651 -21.35 -50.80 -0.47
CA PHE A 651 -20.12 -50.23 -1.08
C PHE A 651 -19.05 -51.30 -0.91
N GLY A 652 -18.75 -52.07 -1.97
CA GLY A 652 -17.81 -53.21 -1.86
C GLY A 652 -16.48 -52.68 -1.36
N ASP A 653 -15.79 -53.41 -0.50
CA ASP A 653 -14.54 -52.99 0.15
C ASP A 653 -13.52 -52.40 -0.84
N ARG A 654 -13.48 -52.90 -2.08
CA ARG A 654 -12.62 -52.41 -3.15
C ARG A 654 -13.06 -51.04 -3.66
N ARG A 655 -14.35 -50.73 -3.77
CA ARG A 655 -14.85 -49.44 -4.24
C ARG A 655 -14.59 -48.36 -3.21
N PHE A 656 -14.76 -48.67 -1.92
CA PHE A 656 -14.43 -47.73 -0.83
C PHE A 656 -12.92 -47.41 -0.82
N ALA A 657 -12.08 -48.43 -0.91
CA ALA A 657 -10.61 -48.24 -0.94
C ALA A 657 -10.19 -47.41 -2.16
N LEU A 658 -10.80 -47.67 -3.33
CA LEU A 658 -10.53 -46.88 -4.54
C LEU A 658 -10.98 -45.42 -4.38
N ALA A 659 -12.16 -45.17 -3.83
CA ALA A 659 -12.63 -43.83 -3.56
C ALA A 659 -11.72 -43.10 -2.57
N ALA A 660 -11.32 -43.73 -1.48
CA ALA A 660 -10.38 -43.17 -0.51
C ALA A 660 -8.99 -42.84 -1.14
N ALA A 661 -8.51 -43.71 -2.04
CA ALA A 661 -7.25 -43.46 -2.76
C ALA A 661 -7.39 -42.30 -3.76
N LEU A 662 -8.50 -42.18 -4.50
CA LEU A 662 -8.77 -41.05 -5.39
C LEU A 662 -8.85 -39.74 -4.64
N LEU A 663 -9.49 -39.71 -3.47
CA LEU A 663 -9.52 -38.52 -2.59
C LEU A 663 -8.11 -38.18 -2.08
N GLY A 664 -7.28 -39.20 -1.80
CA GLY A 664 -5.87 -39.00 -1.45
C GLY A 664 -5.06 -38.39 -2.59
N LEU A 665 -5.30 -38.81 -3.83
CA LEU A 665 -4.68 -38.21 -5.01
C LEU A 665 -5.12 -36.75 -5.21
N LEU A 666 -6.40 -36.46 -4.96
CA LEU A 666 -6.93 -35.10 -5.03
C LEU A 666 -6.28 -34.20 -3.95
N ALA A 667 -6.17 -34.72 -2.72
CA ALA A 667 -5.47 -34.02 -1.64
C ALA A 667 -3.98 -33.80 -1.96
N ALA A 668 -3.31 -34.78 -2.58
CA ALA A 668 -1.93 -34.64 -3.02
C ALA A 668 -1.78 -33.60 -4.13
N ALA A 669 -2.72 -33.56 -5.09
CA ALA A 669 -2.73 -32.51 -6.12
C ALA A 669 -2.90 -31.12 -5.49
N ALA A 670 -3.83 -30.96 -4.54
CA ALA A 670 -4.03 -29.71 -3.82
C ALA A 670 -2.77 -29.29 -3.02
N ALA A 671 -2.07 -30.21 -2.40
CA ALA A 671 -0.83 -29.97 -1.67
C ALA A 671 0.35 -29.59 -2.58
N CYS A 672 0.36 -30.07 -3.83
CA CYS A 672 1.38 -29.74 -4.80
C CYS A 672 1.15 -28.39 -5.51
N LEU A 673 -0.07 -27.87 -5.53
CA LEU A 673 -0.42 -26.63 -6.21
C LEU A 673 0.47 -25.43 -5.77
N PRO A 674 0.71 -25.21 -4.46
CA PRO A 674 1.59 -24.13 -3.99
C PRO A 674 3.06 -24.32 -4.38
N LEU A 675 3.50 -25.57 -4.66
CA LEU A 675 4.89 -25.83 -5.03
C LEU A 675 5.26 -25.34 -6.43
N PHE A 676 4.27 -25.19 -7.32
CA PHE A 676 4.47 -24.72 -8.70
C PHE A 676 4.34 -23.19 -8.83
N SER A 677 3.86 -22.50 -7.80
CA SER A 677 3.83 -21.04 -7.77
C SER A 677 5.22 -20.50 -7.45
N THR A 678 5.97 -20.08 -8.46
CA THR A 678 7.39 -19.75 -8.39
C THR A 678 7.71 -18.35 -7.88
N SER A 679 6.74 -17.55 -7.45
CA SER A 679 6.91 -16.09 -7.43
C SER A 679 6.84 -15.37 -6.08
N ASP A 680 6.69 -16.02 -4.91
CA ASP A 680 6.60 -15.22 -3.68
C ASP A 680 7.49 -15.69 -2.52
N PRO A 681 8.37 -14.81 -2.01
CA PRO A 681 9.13 -15.02 -0.78
C PRO A 681 8.29 -14.84 0.50
N SER A 682 6.97 -14.79 0.38
CA SER A 682 6.03 -14.62 1.51
C SER A 682 5.68 -15.90 2.26
N ALA A 683 6.53 -16.94 2.14
CA ALA A 683 6.34 -18.16 2.91
C ALA A 683 6.38 -17.84 4.42
N SER A 684 5.41 -18.38 5.16
CA SER A 684 5.43 -18.35 6.62
C SER A 684 6.44 -19.36 7.15
N PRO A 685 7.14 -19.12 8.24
CA PRO A 685 8.02 -20.10 8.86
C PRO A 685 7.29 -21.36 9.36
N LEU A 686 5.96 -21.29 9.47
CA LEU A 686 5.12 -22.44 9.71
C LEU A 686 4.87 -23.29 8.45
N CYS A 687 5.35 -22.83 7.30
CA CYS A 687 5.26 -23.50 5.99
C CYS A 687 3.83 -23.76 5.50
N LEU A 688 2.85 -23.06 6.08
CA LEU A 688 1.45 -23.17 5.69
C LEU A 688 1.10 -22.07 4.65
N PRO A 689 0.23 -22.35 3.66
CA PRO A 689 -0.12 -21.38 2.61
C PRO A 689 -1.01 -20.23 3.10
N PHE A 690 -1.22 -20.10 4.40
CA PHE A 690 -2.13 -19.13 5.03
C PHE A 690 -1.49 -17.77 5.36
N SER A 691 -0.22 -17.57 5.06
CA SER A 691 0.44 -16.26 5.25
C SER A 691 0.04 -15.32 4.13
N GLY A 692 -0.55 -14.18 4.52
CA GLY A 692 -1.10 -13.16 3.63
C GLY A 692 -0.14 -12.66 2.57
N GLY A 693 -0.23 -13.27 1.38
CA GLY A 693 0.35 -12.76 0.16
C GLY A 693 -0.72 -12.08 -0.67
N GLU A 694 -0.36 -11.05 -1.39
CA GLU A 694 -1.20 -10.48 -2.45
C GLU A 694 -1.13 -11.43 -3.66
N GLY A 695 -2.24 -11.59 -4.39
CA GLY A 695 -2.26 -12.32 -5.64
C GLY A 695 -2.67 -13.81 -5.59
N PRO A 696 -2.08 -14.69 -6.41
CA PRO A 696 -2.56 -16.05 -6.66
C PRO A 696 -2.56 -16.97 -5.42
N ALA A 697 -1.65 -16.76 -4.48
CA ALA A 697 -1.57 -17.54 -3.23
C ALA A 697 -2.81 -17.36 -2.35
N LEU A 698 -3.39 -16.16 -2.31
CA LEU A 698 -4.64 -15.88 -1.62
C LEU A 698 -5.80 -16.66 -2.26
N GLY A 699 -5.85 -16.75 -3.59
CA GLY A 699 -6.86 -17.50 -4.33
C GLY A 699 -6.85 -18.99 -3.96
N VAL A 700 -5.67 -19.60 -3.86
CA VAL A 700 -5.51 -21.01 -3.45
C VAL A 700 -5.99 -21.21 -2.00
N THR A 701 -5.61 -20.31 -1.09
CA THR A 701 -6.05 -20.39 0.32
C THR A 701 -7.57 -20.28 0.44
N VAL A 702 -8.19 -19.33 -0.25
CA VAL A 702 -9.65 -19.16 -0.28
C VAL A 702 -10.32 -20.41 -0.85
N ALA A 703 -9.80 -20.97 -1.94
CA ALA A 703 -10.35 -22.18 -2.56
C ALA A 703 -10.29 -23.39 -1.61
N LEU A 704 -9.17 -23.59 -0.88
CA LEU A 704 -9.04 -24.66 0.11
C LEU A 704 -10.02 -24.49 1.28
N VAL A 705 -10.15 -23.27 1.82
CA VAL A 705 -11.09 -22.99 2.91
C VAL A 705 -12.54 -23.24 2.48
N LEU A 706 -12.91 -22.82 1.26
CA LEU A 706 -14.23 -23.07 0.72
C LEU A 706 -14.49 -24.56 0.48
N LEU A 707 -13.53 -25.29 -0.06
CA LEU A 707 -13.61 -26.75 -0.24
C LEU A 707 -13.84 -27.45 1.08
N ASN A 708 -13.09 -27.10 2.11
CA ASN A 708 -13.24 -27.65 3.45
C ASN A 708 -14.59 -27.32 4.08
N ALA A 709 -15.04 -26.08 3.97
CA ALA A 709 -16.36 -25.66 4.43
C ALA A 709 -17.48 -26.46 3.75
N LEU A 710 -17.40 -26.64 2.44
CA LEU A 710 -18.37 -27.46 1.68
C LEU A 710 -18.33 -28.93 2.09
N ALA A 711 -17.14 -29.51 2.31
CA ALA A 711 -16.97 -30.86 2.78
C ALA A 711 -17.63 -31.09 4.18
N TYR A 712 -17.42 -30.15 5.09
CA TYR A 712 -18.05 -30.17 6.42
C TYR A 712 -19.58 -29.99 6.37
N LEU A 713 -20.07 -29.03 5.57
CA LEU A 713 -21.50 -28.81 5.38
C LEU A 713 -22.19 -30.04 4.79
N PHE A 714 -21.58 -30.64 3.76
CA PHE A 714 -22.08 -31.87 3.16
C PHE A 714 -22.13 -33.00 4.17
N THR A 715 -21.05 -33.19 4.92
CA THR A 715 -20.94 -34.23 5.97
C THR A 715 -22.01 -34.01 7.03
N ALA A 716 -22.17 -32.79 7.55
CA ALA A 716 -23.19 -32.44 8.52
C ALA A 716 -24.62 -32.68 7.99
N ALA A 717 -24.89 -32.31 6.72
CA ALA A 717 -26.20 -32.55 6.10
C ALA A 717 -26.54 -34.04 5.99
N VAL A 718 -25.59 -34.87 5.55
CA VAL A 718 -25.77 -36.33 5.44
C VAL A 718 -26.04 -36.96 6.80
N TYR A 719 -25.29 -36.56 7.85
CA TYR A 719 -25.51 -37.09 9.21
C TYR A 719 -26.80 -36.58 9.81
N THR A 720 -27.19 -35.33 9.57
CA THR A 720 -28.50 -34.82 10.02
C THR A 720 -29.64 -35.59 9.35
N GLN A 721 -29.54 -35.85 8.04
CA GLN A 721 -30.50 -36.64 7.31
C GLN A 721 -30.58 -38.09 7.87
N LEU A 722 -29.44 -38.70 8.16
CA LEU A 722 -29.35 -40.04 8.75
C LEU A 722 -29.99 -40.09 10.14
N TYR A 723 -29.68 -39.07 11.00
CA TYR A 723 -30.23 -38.96 12.34
C TYR A 723 -31.76 -38.76 12.33
N CYS A 724 -32.27 -37.90 11.48
CA CYS A 724 -33.72 -37.70 11.32
C CYS A 724 -34.42 -38.93 10.73
N GLY A 725 -33.73 -39.71 9.89
CA GLY A 725 -34.24 -40.97 9.35
C GLY A 725 -34.36 -42.09 10.41
N LEU A 726 -33.38 -42.18 11.28
CA LEU A 726 -33.34 -43.16 12.38
C LEU A 726 -34.41 -42.88 13.48
N GLY A 727 -34.71 -41.60 13.73
CA GLY A 727 -35.74 -41.18 14.71
C GLY A 727 -37.17 -41.50 14.28
N ARG A 728 -37.43 -41.88 13.00
CA ARG A 728 -38.76 -42.28 12.47
C ARG A 728 -39.01 -43.76 12.48
N VAL A 729 -38.01 -44.59 12.78
CA VAL A 729 -38.10 -46.04 12.86
C VAL A 729 -37.86 -46.45 14.28
N GLU A 730 -38.86 -47.07 14.92
CA GLU A 730 -38.70 -47.76 16.21
C GLU A 730 -37.73 -48.92 16.02
N LEU A 731 -36.47 -48.69 16.13
CA LEU A 731 -35.43 -49.71 16.06
C LEU A 731 -35.12 -50.24 17.43
N ALA A 732 -35.33 -51.54 17.58
CA ALA A 732 -35.00 -52.33 18.77
C ALA A 732 -33.50 -52.40 19.08
N ASP A 733 -32.61 -51.88 18.20
CA ASP A 733 -31.16 -51.93 18.36
C ASP A 733 -30.59 -50.58 18.83
N GLN A 734 -30.44 -50.42 20.13
CA GLN A 734 -29.72 -49.32 20.81
C GLN A 734 -28.26 -49.17 20.32
N GLU A 735 -27.68 -50.26 19.82
CA GLU A 735 -26.27 -50.30 19.37
C GLU A 735 -26.01 -49.52 18.11
N GLN A 736 -26.95 -49.45 17.16
CA GLN A 736 -26.81 -48.72 15.92
C GLN A 736 -27.03 -47.19 16.07
N ALA A 737 -27.94 -46.79 16.94
CA ALA A 737 -28.18 -45.39 17.27
C ALA A 737 -26.95 -44.74 17.97
N GLY A 738 -26.22 -45.54 18.76
CA GLY A 738 -24.97 -45.10 19.41
C GLY A 738 -23.84 -44.79 18.43
N ALA A 739 -23.67 -45.63 17.38
CA ALA A 739 -22.65 -45.46 16.38
C ALA A 739 -22.82 -44.15 15.59
N VAL A 740 -24.05 -43.80 15.20
CA VAL A 740 -24.36 -42.55 14.47
C VAL A 740 -24.07 -41.33 15.35
N ARG A 741 -24.41 -41.40 16.61
CA ARG A 741 -24.17 -40.31 17.57
C ARG A 741 -22.68 -40.08 17.79
N HIS A 742 -21.88 -41.11 17.85
CA HIS A 742 -20.41 -40.99 18.01
C HIS A 742 -19.73 -40.29 16.82
N VAL A 743 -20.12 -40.66 15.60
CA VAL A 743 -19.56 -40.00 14.40
C VAL A 743 -20.02 -38.57 14.26
N ALA A 744 -21.26 -38.25 14.65
CA ALA A 744 -21.74 -36.87 14.70
C ALA A 744 -20.90 -35.99 15.65
N TRP A 745 -20.49 -36.53 16.80
CA TRP A 745 -19.60 -35.87 17.73
C TRP A 745 -18.20 -35.60 17.14
N LEU A 746 -17.62 -36.59 16.46
CA LEU A 746 -16.33 -36.42 15.77
C LEU A 746 -16.36 -35.31 14.74
N ILE A 747 -17.43 -35.21 13.95
CA ILE A 747 -17.60 -34.14 12.95
C ILE A 747 -17.77 -32.79 13.64
N PHE A 748 -18.59 -32.74 14.68
CA PHE A 748 -18.84 -31.51 15.43
C PHE A 748 -17.56 -30.97 16.08
N THR A 749 -16.74 -31.84 16.68
CA THR A 749 -15.46 -31.43 17.27
C THR A 749 -14.47 -30.94 16.18
N ASN A 750 -14.39 -31.60 15.04
CA ASN A 750 -13.54 -31.15 13.93
C ASN A 750 -14.03 -29.80 13.37
N CYS A 751 -15.35 -29.59 13.24
CA CYS A 751 -15.89 -28.30 12.81
C CYS A 751 -15.52 -27.16 13.77
N ILE A 752 -15.66 -27.40 15.09
CA ILE A 752 -15.32 -26.39 16.11
C ILE A 752 -13.85 -25.98 16.01
N PHE A 753 -12.94 -26.91 15.77
CA PHE A 753 -11.50 -26.60 15.69
C PHE A 753 -11.09 -26.01 14.34
N PHE A 754 -11.82 -26.33 13.26
CA PHE A 754 -11.53 -25.78 11.93
C PHE A 754 -12.00 -24.32 11.79
N CYS A 755 -13.16 -23.96 12.35
CA CYS A 755 -13.70 -22.59 12.24
C CYS A 755 -12.73 -21.48 12.71
N PRO A 756 -12.07 -21.58 13.86
CA PRO A 756 -11.06 -20.59 14.27
C PRO A 756 -9.89 -20.51 13.29
N VAL A 757 -9.38 -21.64 12.81
CA VAL A 757 -8.26 -21.66 11.85
C VAL A 757 -8.65 -20.99 10.53
N ALA A 758 -9.84 -21.27 10.01
CA ALA A 758 -10.38 -20.64 8.82
C ALA A 758 -10.55 -19.13 9.02
N ALA A 759 -11.13 -18.69 10.13
CA ALA A 759 -11.33 -17.27 10.45
C ALA A 759 -9.99 -16.51 10.51
N PHE A 760 -8.98 -17.09 11.15
CA PHE A 760 -7.66 -16.48 11.24
C PHE A 760 -6.84 -16.57 9.95
N SER A 761 -7.14 -17.49 9.03
CA SER A 761 -6.55 -17.52 7.70
C SER A 761 -6.93 -16.29 6.88
N PHE A 762 -8.08 -15.67 7.16
CA PHE A 762 -8.52 -14.40 6.58
C PHE A 762 -8.12 -13.17 7.40
N ALA A 763 -7.48 -13.34 8.54
CA ALA A 763 -7.06 -12.24 9.41
C ALA A 763 -6.17 -11.18 8.70
N PRO A 764 -5.26 -11.53 7.77
CA PRO A 764 -4.49 -10.52 7.03
C PRO A 764 -5.35 -9.58 6.18
N LEU A 765 -6.50 -10.05 5.69
CA LEU A 765 -7.46 -9.21 4.96
C LEU A 765 -8.22 -8.25 5.89
N LEU A 766 -8.40 -8.64 7.14
CA LEU A 766 -9.08 -7.86 8.18
C LEU A 766 -8.11 -6.92 8.93
N ALA A 767 -6.81 -7.18 8.92
CA ALA A 767 -5.78 -6.43 9.65
C ALA A 767 -5.47 -5.04 9.07
N ARG A 768 -6.14 -4.62 7.99
CA ARG A 768 -6.15 -3.19 7.57
C ARG A 768 -6.82 -2.25 8.59
N SER A 769 -7.49 -2.79 9.60
CA SER A 769 -8.01 -2.02 10.74
C SER A 769 -7.17 -2.33 11.99
N GLY A 770 -6.20 -1.49 12.27
CA GLY A 770 -5.16 -1.51 13.29
C GLY A 770 -5.51 -1.95 14.72
N THR A 771 -5.86 -3.21 14.93
CA THR A 771 -5.95 -3.79 16.27
C THR A 771 -4.63 -4.46 16.64
N ALA A 772 -3.88 -3.85 17.56
CA ALA A 772 -2.68 -4.39 18.15
C ALA A 772 -2.98 -5.75 18.82
N GLY A 773 -2.34 -6.83 18.36
CA GLY A 773 -2.44 -8.18 18.93
C GLY A 773 -2.98 -9.27 18.00
N GLY A 774 -3.57 -8.94 16.87
CA GLY A 774 -4.14 -9.90 15.92
C GLY A 774 -3.19 -11.00 15.43
N PRO A 775 -1.94 -10.69 15.00
CA PRO A 775 -1.05 -11.70 14.42
C PRO A 775 -0.50 -12.71 15.44
N GLU A 776 -0.26 -12.31 16.69
CA GLU A 776 0.17 -13.24 17.76
C GLU A 776 -0.92 -14.25 18.11
N ILE A 777 -2.16 -13.79 18.19
CA ILE A 777 -3.33 -14.65 18.43
C ILE A 777 -3.52 -15.59 17.25
N ALA A 778 -3.43 -15.09 16.01
CA ALA A 778 -3.56 -15.89 14.80
C ALA A 778 -2.52 -17.02 14.74
N LYS A 779 -1.27 -16.73 15.04
CA LYS A 779 -0.19 -17.73 15.13
C LYS A 779 -0.47 -18.78 16.20
N SER A 780 -0.86 -18.33 17.41
CA SER A 780 -1.13 -19.22 18.53
C SER A 780 -2.32 -20.15 18.25
N VAL A 781 -3.38 -19.60 17.67
CA VAL A 781 -4.55 -20.37 17.26
C VAL A 781 -4.17 -21.41 16.19
N THR A 782 -3.39 -21.02 15.17
CA THR A 782 -2.97 -21.94 14.13
C THR A 782 -2.11 -23.08 14.69
N LEU A 783 -1.16 -22.78 15.56
CA LEU A 783 -0.26 -23.78 16.16
C LEU A 783 -0.97 -24.77 17.07
N ILE A 784 -2.05 -24.36 17.75
CA ILE A 784 -2.79 -25.20 18.70
C ILE A 784 -3.97 -25.90 18.03
N PHE A 785 -4.83 -25.14 17.34
CA PHE A 785 -6.10 -25.69 16.85
C PHE A 785 -5.95 -26.50 15.56
N PHE A 786 -4.98 -26.19 14.70
CA PHE A 786 -4.74 -26.96 13.48
C PHE A 786 -4.37 -28.42 13.77
N PRO A 787 -3.41 -28.76 14.67
CA PRO A 787 -3.06 -30.14 14.96
C PRO A 787 -3.92 -30.78 16.07
N LEU A 788 -4.80 -30.05 16.74
CA LEU A 788 -5.58 -30.53 17.86
C LEU A 788 -6.46 -31.76 17.52
N PRO A 789 -7.14 -31.84 16.36
CA PRO A 789 -7.86 -33.03 15.95
C PRO A 789 -6.95 -34.27 15.83
N ALA A 790 -5.71 -34.11 15.36
CA ALA A 790 -4.76 -35.20 15.25
C ALA A 790 -4.30 -35.75 16.62
N CYS A 791 -4.40 -34.95 17.68
CA CYS A 791 -4.15 -35.32 19.05
C CYS A 791 -5.40 -35.96 19.70
N LEU A 792 -6.58 -35.32 19.59
CA LEU A 792 -7.80 -35.72 20.32
C LEU A 792 -8.45 -36.99 19.73
N ASN A 793 -8.55 -37.09 18.40
CA ASN A 793 -9.22 -38.20 17.76
C ASN A 793 -8.63 -39.56 18.15
N PRO A 794 -7.30 -39.80 18.10
CA PRO A 794 -6.75 -41.08 18.51
C PRO A 794 -6.87 -41.34 20.01
N VAL A 795 -6.79 -40.31 20.85
CA VAL A 795 -6.98 -40.44 22.30
C VAL A 795 -8.41 -40.91 22.60
N LEU A 796 -9.41 -40.25 22.01
CA LEU A 796 -10.80 -40.66 22.15
C LEU A 796 -11.03 -42.10 21.64
N TYR A 797 -10.40 -42.48 20.52
CA TYR A 797 -10.53 -43.81 19.98
C TYR A 797 -9.87 -44.87 20.90
N VAL A 798 -8.66 -44.59 21.41
CA VAL A 798 -7.93 -45.55 22.27
C VAL A 798 -8.62 -45.80 23.61
N PHE A 799 -9.12 -44.74 24.28
CA PHE A 799 -9.68 -44.87 25.61
C PHE A 799 -11.13 -45.29 25.61
N PHE A 800 -11.88 -44.91 24.60
CA PHE A 800 -13.31 -45.08 24.61
C PHE A 800 -13.90 -46.03 23.57
N SER A 801 -13.06 -46.65 22.67
CA SER A 801 -13.54 -47.58 21.67
C SER A 801 -13.40 -49.01 22.13
N PRO A 802 -14.52 -49.77 22.30
CA PRO A 802 -14.44 -51.24 22.59
C PRO A 802 -13.71 -51.99 21.48
N ALA A 803 -13.84 -51.61 20.20
CA ALA A 803 -13.11 -52.29 19.11
C ALA A 803 -11.61 -52.17 19.26
N PHE A 804 -11.11 -51.00 19.68
CA PHE A 804 -9.70 -50.83 19.99
C PHE A 804 -9.27 -51.72 21.15
N ARG A 805 -10.11 -51.79 22.22
CA ARG A 805 -9.87 -52.62 23.41
C ARG A 805 -9.74 -54.08 23.03
N GLU A 806 -10.66 -54.58 22.19
CA GLU A 806 -10.58 -55.95 21.67
C GLU A 806 -9.34 -56.17 20.78
N ASP A 807 -9.05 -55.29 19.87
CA ASP A 807 -7.86 -55.44 18.99
C ASP A 807 -6.55 -55.32 19.78
N TRP A 808 -6.50 -54.49 20.82
CA TRP A 808 -5.38 -54.37 21.74
C TRP A 808 -5.18 -55.58 22.63
N LEU A 809 -6.25 -56.16 23.23
CA LEU A 809 -6.21 -57.38 24.00
C LEU A 809 -5.72 -58.56 23.13
N ARG A 810 -6.15 -58.61 21.89
CA ARG A 810 -5.71 -59.62 20.91
C ARG A 810 -4.24 -59.42 20.51
N LEU A 811 -3.74 -58.21 20.42
CA LEU A 811 -2.32 -57.91 20.20
C LEU A 811 -1.44 -58.40 21.38
N ARG A 812 -1.88 -58.16 22.61
CA ARG A 812 -1.22 -58.60 23.82
C ARG A 812 -1.32 -60.14 24.02
N GLY A 813 -2.42 -60.76 23.59
CA GLY A 813 -2.69 -62.19 23.80
C GLY A 813 -1.86 -63.14 22.90
N HIS A 814 -1.23 -62.67 21.86
CA HIS A 814 -0.40 -63.55 21.00
C HIS A 814 0.99 -63.92 21.57
N GLY A 815 1.37 -63.33 22.70
CA GLY A 815 2.59 -63.69 23.41
C GLY A 815 2.42 -64.77 24.48
N ALA A 816 1.18 -65.09 24.92
CA ALA A 816 0.92 -65.88 26.12
C ALA A 816 0.22 -67.24 25.89
N VAL A 817 -0.28 -67.59 24.70
CA VAL A 817 -1.11 -68.81 24.50
C VAL A 817 -0.36 -69.86 23.68
N ALA A 818 0.92 -69.70 23.43
CA ALA A 818 1.73 -70.81 22.79
C ALA A 818 2.36 -71.76 23.72
N ARG A 819 2.07 -71.79 25.04
CA ARG A 819 2.57 -72.81 25.96
C ARG A 819 1.49 -73.18 26.98
N GLY A 820 0.86 -74.36 26.76
CA GLY A 820 0.17 -75.10 27.78
C GLY A 820 -1.33 -75.12 27.76
N MET A 821 -1.92 -76.07 27.10
CA MET A 821 -2.72 -77.13 27.78
C MET A 821 -3.13 -78.18 26.75
N LYS A 822 -2.55 -79.34 26.90
CA LYS A 822 -3.05 -80.63 26.44
C LYS A 822 -4.09 -81.12 27.46
N ALA A 823 -5.13 -81.77 26.90
CA ALA A 823 -5.90 -82.84 27.47
C ALA A 823 -6.92 -82.54 28.58
N GLY A 824 -8.14 -82.75 28.26
CA GLY A 824 -9.26 -83.03 29.18
C GLY A 824 -10.47 -83.44 28.34
N GLN A 825 -10.51 -84.77 28.04
CA GLN A 825 -11.67 -85.47 27.50
C GLN A 825 -12.86 -85.28 28.44
N CYS A 826 -14.04 -84.95 27.89
CA CYS A 826 -15.29 -85.63 28.34
C CYS A 826 -16.31 -85.66 27.18
N ALA A 827 -16.66 -86.84 26.92
CA ALA A 827 -17.65 -87.32 25.96
C ALA A 827 -19.08 -87.03 26.47
N GLY A 828 -19.97 -86.83 25.53
CA GLY A 828 -21.42 -86.84 25.87
C GLY A 828 -22.32 -86.31 24.76
N ARG A 829 -22.61 -87.15 23.79
CA ARG A 829 -23.90 -87.52 23.18
C ARG A 829 -24.72 -86.41 22.51
N SER A 830 -24.75 -86.47 21.18
CA SER A 830 -25.85 -86.51 20.20
C SER A 830 -27.06 -85.61 20.37
N GLY A 831 -27.35 -84.84 19.36
CA GLY A 831 -28.59 -84.23 18.96
C GLY A 831 -28.43 -83.51 17.64
N VAL A 832 -28.81 -84.20 16.59
CA VAL A 832 -28.94 -83.72 15.21
C VAL A 832 -30.09 -82.71 15.15
N VAL A 833 -29.95 -81.51 14.77
CA VAL A 833 -30.93 -80.76 13.99
C VAL A 833 -30.19 -79.77 13.11
N ASP A 834 -30.41 -79.88 11.85
CA ASP A 834 -30.07 -78.97 10.75
C ASP A 834 -30.65 -77.56 11.03
N GLY A 835 -29.84 -76.57 10.85
CA GLY A 835 -30.27 -75.16 10.87
C GLY A 835 -29.19 -74.27 10.29
N ASP A 836 -29.43 -73.78 9.08
CA ASP A 836 -28.63 -72.89 8.27
C ASP A 836 -28.10 -71.77 9.13
N GLY A 837 -26.76 -71.68 9.18
CA GLY A 837 -26.06 -70.65 9.85
C GLY A 837 -26.01 -69.38 9.06
N ASP A 838 -26.75 -68.42 9.42
CA ASP A 838 -26.66 -67.05 8.95
C ASP A 838 -25.42 -66.39 9.54
N SER A 839 -24.41 -66.17 8.72
CA SER A 839 -23.24 -65.38 9.05
C SER A 839 -23.65 -63.92 9.15
N SER A 840 -24.24 -63.55 10.27
CA SER A 840 -24.40 -62.14 10.63
C SER A 840 -23.00 -61.55 10.79
N THR A 841 -22.54 -60.89 9.78
CA THR A 841 -21.45 -59.92 9.89
C THR A 841 -21.81 -58.92 10.98
N ARG A 842 -21.27 -59.12 12.15
CA ARG A 842 -21.31 -58.15 13.23
C ARG A 842 -20.65 -56.88 12.76
N LEU A 843 -21.44 -55.91 12.42
CA LEU A 843 -21.04 -54.50 12.37
C LEU A 843 -20.75 -54.07 13.81
N GLY A 844 -19.60 -54.53 14.34
CA GLY A 844 -19.09 -54.13 15.63
C GLY A 844 -18.56 -52.70 15.55
N TYR A 845 -19.44 -51.78 15.61
CA TYR A 845 -19.10 -50.42 15.91
C TYR A 845 -19.68 -50.03 17.25
N ASP A 846 -18.80 -49.73 18.02
CA ASP A 846 -18.78 -49.35 19.37
C ASP A 846 -19.77 -48.30 19.79
N CYS A 847 -20.83 -48.72 20.39
CA CYS A 847 -21.67 -47.92 21.26
C CYS A 847 -21.09 -47.72 22.67
N GLY A 848 -19.95 -48.38 22.98
CA GLY A 848 -19.48 -48.48 24.35
C GLY A 848 -18.91 -47.24 25.01
N VAL A 849 -18.44 -46.29 24.21
CA VAL A 849 -17.75 -45.13 24.78
C VAL A 849 -18.68 -44.15 25.47
N TYR A 850 -19.89 -43.98 24.94
CA TYR A 850 -20.83 -43.01 25.53
C TYR A 850 -21.74 -43.58 26.61
N SER A 851 -22.02 -44.87 26.58
CA SER A 851 -22.77 -45.49 27.68
C SER A 851 -21.97 -45.62 28.97
N GLN A 852 -20.61 -45.67 28.85
CA GLN A 852 -19.76 -45.68 30.06
C GLN A 852 -19.45 -44.30 30.61
N LEU A 853 -19.53 -43.24 29.79
CA LEU A 853 -19.43 -41.87 30.26
C LEU A 853 -20.74 -41.35 30.90
N CYS A 854 -21.88 -41.99 30.56
CA CYS A 854 -23.19 -41.72 31.19
C CYS A 854 -23.63 -42.82 32.21
N GLY A 855 -22.77 -43.82 32.43
CA GLY A 855 -22.99 -44.87 33.42
C GLY A 855 -22.74 -44.34 34.83
N GLU A 856 -23.75 -44.32 35.65
CA GLU A 856 -23.73 -44.17 37.11
C GLU A 856 -23.61 -42.80 37.75
N THR A 857 -23.81 -41.71 37.05
CA THR A 857 -24.13 -40.46 37.73
C THR A 857 -25.51 -40.00 37.32
N GLY A 858 -26.49 -40.35 38.13
CA GLY A 858 -27.85 -39.83 38.27
C GLY A 858 -28.42 -39.09 37.08
N MET A 859 -29.10 -39.81 36.17
CA MET A 859 -30.10 -39.14 35.34
C MET A 859 -31.09 -38.45 36.24
N CYS A 860 -31.23 -37.15 36.11
CA CYS A 860 -32.22 -36.39 36.85
C CYS A 860 -33.59 -37.07 36.81
N GLU A 861 -34.19 -37.29 37.94
CA GLU A 861 -35.51 -37.95 38.12
C GLU A 861 -36.61 -37.40 37.18
N ARG A 862 -36.48 -36.17 36.70
CA ARG A 862 -37.35 -35.55 35.69
C ARG A 862 -37.29 -36.18 34.29
N CYS A 863 -36.22 -36.86 33.91
CA CYS A 863 -36.15 -37.54 32.64
C CYS A 863 -36.77 -38.95 32.67
N GLN A 864 -36.78 -39.60 33.80
CA GLN A 864 -37.42 -40.88 33.95
C GLN A 864 -38.96 -40.78 33.99
N VAL A 865 -39.52 -39.71 34.60
CA VAL A 865 -40.96 -39.46 34.61
C VAL A 865 -41.48 -39.12 33.22
N ALA A 866 -40.68 -38.45 32.39
CA ALA A 866 -41.04 -38.13 30.98
C ALA A 866 -41.07 -39.37 30.06
N LEU A 867 -40.33 -40.43 30.37
CA LEU A 867 -40.32 -41.67 29.58
C LEU A 867 -41.51 -42.60 29.93
N HIS A 868 -41.96 -42.62 31.20
CA HIS A 868 -43.09 -43.46 31.61
C HIS A 868 -44.47 -42.89 31.28
N ALA A 869 -44.57 -41.60 31.05
CA ALA A 869 -45.83 -40.92 30.70
C ALA A 869 -46.21 -41.01 29.21
N ARG A 870 -45.40 -41.65 28.36
CA ARG A 870 -45.60 -41.68 26.91
C ARG A 870 -45.99 -43.05 26.31
N THR A 871 -46.36 -44.03 27.10
CA THR A 871 -46.82 -45.33 26.59
C THR A 871 -48.31 -45.43 26.32
N SER A 872 -49.05 -44.37 26.43
CA SER A 872 -50.52 -44.44 26.16
C SER A 872 -51.00 -43.09 25.57
N SER A 873 -50.76 -42.84 24.32
CA SER A 873 -51.71 -42.20 23.38
C SER A 873 -51.02 -41.76 22.07
N SER A 874 -51.70 -42.11 21.05
CA SER A 874 -51.52 -41.96 19.65
C SER A 874 -51.10 -40.59 19.14
N SER A 875 -50.27 -40.66 18.07
CA SER A 875 -50.35 -39.82 16.87
C SER A 875 -49.78 -38.41 16.84
N THR A 876 -48.78 -38.27 15.97
CA THR A 876 -48.63 -37.20 14.98
C THR A 876 -48.37 -35.77 15.36
N SER A 877 -48.10 -35.37 16.60
CA SER A 877 -47.80 -33.96 16.89
C SER A 877 -46.48 -33.67 17.63
N VAL A 878 -45.58 -34.65 17.75
CA VAL A 878 -44.38 -34.52 18.62
C VAL A 878 -43.18 -33.87 17.88
N CYS A 879 -43.21 -33.80 16.55
CA CYS A 879 -42.10 -33.17 15.80
C CYS A 879 -42.10 -31.64 15.81
N ARG A 880 -43.21 -30.97 16.09
CA ARG A 880 -43.25 -29.48 16.10
C ARG A 880 -42.84 -28.84 17.43
N HIS A 881 -42.87 -29.59 18.55
CA HIS A 881 -42.52 -29.02 19.85
C HIS A 881 -41.07 -29.17 20.27
N LEU A 882 -40.30 -30.09 19.66
CA LEU A 882 -38.87 -30.26 19.95
C LEU A 882 -37.98 -29.29 19.24
N VAL A 883 -38.45 -28.64 18.17
CA VAL A 883 -37.69 -27.61 17.43
C VAL A 883 -37.77 -26.24 18.10
N LYS A 884 -38.75 -26.04 19.02
CA LYS A 884 -38.91 -24.77 19.74
C LYS A 884 -38.24 -24.71 21.12
N SER A 885 -37.63 -25.78 21.60
CA SER A 885 -37.00 -25.78 22.95
C SER A 885 -35.48 -25.67 22.93
N HIS A 886 -34.86 -25.50 21.76
CA HIS A 886 -33.42 -25.26 21.65
C HIS A 886 -33.09 -23.94 20.89
N SER A 887 -33.84 -22.88 21.19
CA SER A 887 -33.36 -21.53 20.98
C SER A 887 -32.45 -21.16 22.14
N CYS A 888 -31.18 -20.92 21.85
CA CYS A 888 -30.27 -20.28 22.79
C CYS A 888 -30.89 -19.02 23.40
N PRO A 889 -30.70 -18.74 24.67
CA PRO A 889 -31.09 -17.48 25.24
C PRO A 889 -30.24 -16.39 24.62
N THR A 890 -30.82 -15.62 23.71
CA THR A 890 -30.33 -14.30 23.41
C THR A 890 -30.49 -13.45 24.66
N LEU A 891 -29.37 -12.92 25.11
CA LEU A 891 -29.36 -11.84 26.10
C LEU A 891 -30.14 -10.65 25.51
N SER A 892 -31.42 -10.56 25.83
CA SER A 892 -32.19 -9.33 25.64
C SER A 892 -31.95 -8.46 26.85
N ALA A 893 -31.17 -7.41 26.67
CA ALA A 893 -31.19 -6.29 27.58
C ALA A 893 -32.61 -5.69 27.56
N GLY A 894 -33.26 -5.70 28.71
CA GLY A 894 -34.57 -5.13 28.88
C GLY A 894 -34.55 -3.63 28.70
N ALA A 895 -35.34 -3.16 27.76
CA ALA A 895 -35.72 -1.77 27.67
C ALA A 895 -36.97 -1.57 28.54
N THR A 896 -36.80 -0.87 29.63
CA THR A 896 -37.92 -0.22 30.34
C THR A 896 -38.10 1.16 29.76
N ALA A 897 -39.31 1.43 29.32
CA ALA A 897 -39.80 2.74 28.91
C ALA A 897 -39.78 3.73 30.06
N GLY A 898 -39.35 4.98 29.76
CA GLY A 898 -39.45 6.10 30.70
C GLY A 898 -39.04 7.39 30.06
N GLN A 899 -40.02 8.10 29.49
CA GLN A 899 -40.19 9.57 29.35
C GLN A 899 -39.00 10.50 29.12
N ARG A 900 -39.13 11.21 27.98
CA ARG A 900 -38.82 12.64 27.71
C ARG A 900 -38.11 13.41 28.81
N THR A 901 -37.05 14.08 28.41
CA THR A 901 -36.96 15.56 28.49
C THR A 901 -35.80 16.06 27.61
N GLU A 902 -36.03 17.16 26.95
CA GLU A 902 -35.13 18.01 26.16
C GLU A 902 -34.04 18.60 27.03
N GLY A 903 -32.91 18.94 26.44
CA GLY A 903 -31.89 19.82 27.06
C GLY A 903 -30.59 19.78 26.28
N TYR A 904 -30.43 20.58 25.33
CA TYR A 904 -29.50 21.68 25.01
C TYR A 904 -28.12 21.67 25.71
N TRP A 905 -27.15 22.18 24.89
CA TRP A 905 -25.84 22.81 25.16
C TRP A 905 -24.64 21.87 25.20
N ALA A 906 -23.81 22.00 24.20
CA ALA A 906 -22.71 22.96 23.97
C ALA A 906 -21.58 22.79 24.99
N ASP A 907 -20.47 22.49 24.61
CA ASP A 907 -19.31 23.37 24.46
C ASP A 907 -17.97 22.61 24.33
N SER A 908 -17.23 23.05 23.31
CA SER A 908 -15.83 23.44 23.32
C SER A 908 -14.82 22.51 23.97
N GLY A 909 -13.91 22.11 23.11
CA GLY A 909 -12.62 21.57 23.47
C GLY A 909 -11.67 21.61 22.27
N THR A 910 -11.18 22.80 21.96
CA THR A 910 -10.03 23.01 21.08
C THR A 910 -8.82 22.29 21.61
N LEU A 911 -8.20 21.45 20.78
CA LEU A 911 -6.80 21.11 20.88
C LEU A 911 -6.17 21.15 19.50
N SER A 912 -5.26 22.09 19.38
CA SER A 912 -4.34 22.35 18.30
C SER A 912 -3.62 21.06 17.85
N ALA A 913 -3.77 20.73 16.56
CA ALA A 913 -2.87 19.82 15.89
C ALA A 913 -1.71 20.62 15.29
N GLN A 914 -0.53 20.45 15.82
CA GLN A 914 0.70 20.79 15.15
C GLN A 914 0.89 19.87 13.96
N SER A 915 0.97 20.48 12.79
CA SER A 915 1.36 19.80 11.55
C SER A 915 2.87 19.53 11.56
N GLU A 916 3.26 18.29 11.65
CA GLU A 916 4.59 17.87 11.21
C GLU A 916 4.51 17.53 9.72
N TYR A 917 5.31 18.22 8.96
CA TYR A 917 5.61 17.94 7.56
C TYR A 917 6.30 16.57 7.46
N ALA A 918 5.65 15.60 6.83
CA ALA A 918 6.30 14.46 6.22
C ALA A 918 6.12 14.58 4.72
N ASP A 919 7.21 14.89 4.06
CA ASP A 919 7.38 14.89 2.62
C ASP A 919 7.54 13.41 2.19
N GLU A 920 6.46 12.78 1.77
CA GLU A 920 6.52 11.48 1.10
C GLU A 920 6.09 11.65 -0.35
N GLY A 921 7.10 11.87 -1.18
CA GLY A 921 6.97 11.75 -2.61
C GLY A 921 6.94 10.27 -3.03
N ASP A 922 5.80 9.62 -2.96
CA ASP A 922 5.58 8.34 -3.61
C ASP A 922 5.09 8.55 -5.04
N SER A 923 6.04 8.44 -5.96
CA SER A 923 5.74 8.26 -7.37
C SER A 923 5.23 6.84 -7.60
N PHE A 924 3.92 6.63 -7.61
CA PHE A 924 3.32 5.45 -8.21
C PHE A 924 3.37 5.56 -9.73
N VAL A 925 4.29 4.83 -10.33
CA VAL A 925 4.17 4.43 -11.74
C VAL A 925 3.36 3.13 -11.76
N SER A 926 2.10 3.22 -12.12
CA SER A 926 1.30 2.06 -12.47
C SER A 926 1.60 1.67 -13.92
N ASP A 927 2.24 0.50 -14.10
CA ASP A 927 2.17 -0.22 -15.36
C ASP A 927 0.72 -0.68 -15.60
N SER A 928 0.07 -0.04 -16.54
CA SER A 928 -1.05 -0.64 -17.27
C SER A 928 -1.09 -0.06 -18.67
N SER A 929 -0.37 -0.71 -19.59
CA SER A 929 -0.75 -0.73 -20.98
C SER A 929 -2.02 -1.59 -21.08
N ASP A 930 -3.15 -0.99 -21.42
CA ASP A 930 -4.05 -1.35 -22.50
C ASP A 930 -5.43 -0.71 -22.32
N GLN A 931 -5.90 -0.18 -23.46
CA GLN A 931 -7.25 0.21 -23.75
C GLN A 931 -7.79 1.54 -23.20
N VAL A 932 -7.41 2.61 -23.89
CA VAL A 932 -8.27 3.78 -24.00
C VAL A 932 -9.20 3.58 -25.19
N GLN A 933 -10.44 3.23 -24.90
CA GLN A 933 -11.56 3.49 -25.81
C GLN A 933 -12.48 4.52 -25.18
N ALA A 934 -12.75 5.53 -25.98
CA ALA A 934 -13.52 6.71 -25.71
C ALA A 934 -14.86 6.45 -25.02
N CYS A 935 -15.17 7.24 -24.02
CA CYS A 935 -16.53 7.61 -23.71
C CYS A 935 -16.59 9.05 -23.20
N GLY A 936 -16.85 9.97 -24.11
CA GLY A 936 -17.28 11.30 -23.78
C GLY A 936 -18.67 11.27 -23.20
N ARG A 937 -18.82 11.78 -21.98
CA ARG A 937 -20.04 12.44 -21.50
C ARG A 937 -19.72 13.25 -20.25
N ALA A 938 -19.98 14.54 -20.37
CA ALA A 938 -19.97 15.51 -19.30
C ALA A 938 -20.85 15.04 -18.13
N CYS A 939 -20.26 14.96 -16.93
CA CYS A 939 -21.00 15.03 -15.70
C CYS A 939 -20.58 16.30 -14.97
N PHE A 940 -21.47 17.25 -14.98
CA PHE A 940 -21.44 18.38 -14.05
C PHE A 940 -21.60 17.80 -12.63
N CYS A 941 -20.55 17.86 -11.82
CA CYS A 941 -20.66 17.78 -10.38
C CYS A 941 -20.31 19.14 -9.79
N GLN A 942 -21.35 19.80 -9.34
CA GLN A 942 -21.22 20.92 -8.42
C GLN A 942 -20.63 20.42 -7.10
N SER A 943 -19.33 20.63 -6.87
CA SER A 943 -18.73 20.49 -5.55
C SER A 943 -18.23 21.86 -5.09
N ARG A 944 -18.93 22.38 -4.13
CA ARG A 944 -18.47 23.51 -3.33
C ARG A 944 -17.23 23.08 -2.54
N GLY A 945 -16.15 23.87 -2.65
CA GLY A 945 -15.02 23.86 -1.73
C GLY A 945 -13.83 23.05 -2.21
N LEU A 946 -13.03 23.61 -3.13
CA LEU A 946 -11.63 23.27 -3.28
C LEU A 946 -10.78 24.49 -2.88
N PRO A 947 -9.71 24.31 -2.11
CA PRO A 947 -8.81 25.42 -1.81
C PRO A 947 -8.12 25.90 -3.08
N LEU A 948 -8.12 27.20 -3.30
CA LEU A 948 -7.34 27.90 -4.32
C LEU A 948 -5.86 27.53 -4.14
N VAL A 949 -5.33 26.75 -5.07
CA VAL A 949 -3.87 26.57 -5.19
C VAL A 949 -3.33 27.87 -5.77
N HIS A 950 -2.77 28.71 -4.91
CA HIS A 950 -1.99 29.86 -5.34
C HIS A 950 -0.70 29.35 -5.98
N TYR A 951 -0.65 29.33 -7.31
CA TYR A 951 0.62 29.31 -8.01
C TYR A 951 1.26 30.68 -7.82
N ALA A 952 2.10 30.82 -6.81
CA ALA A 952 2.96 31.98 -6.67
C ALA A 952 4.08 31.84 -7.70
N TYR A 953 3.91 32.42 -8.87
CA TYR A 953 5.03 32.62 -9.78
C TYR A 953 6.01 33.61 -9.14
N ASN A 954 7.17 33.11 -8.77
CA ASN A 954 8.27 33.95 -8.36
C ASN A 954 8.81 34.73 -9.59
N ILE A 955 8.19 35.87 -9.88
CA ILE A 955 8.81 36.83 -10.79
C ILE A 955 9.99 37.44 -10.01
N PRO A 956 11.21 37.39 -10.52
CA PRO A 956 12.34 38.03 -9.86
C PRO A 956 12.04 39.52 -9.66
N ARG A 957 12.07 39.99 -8.43
CA ARG A 957 12.04 41.42 -8.14
C ARG A 957 13.35 41.97 -8.67
N ILE A 958 13.27 42.65 -9.81
CA ILE A 958 14.37 43.49 -10.29
C ILE A 958 14.47 44.59 -9.26
N LYS A 959 15.54 44.62 -8.51
CA LYS A 959 15.90 45.76 -7.66
C LYS A 959 16.35 46.89 -8.61
N ASP A 960 15.74 48.05 -8.48
CA ASP A 960 16.20 49.26 -9.11
C ASP A 960 17.65 49.63 -8.77
#